data_f44faa8a9df3e4b2c5a2b35a81638f1b
#
_entry.id   f44faa8a9df3e4b2c5a2b35a81638f1b
#
_cell.length_a   1.000
_cell.length_b   1.000
_cell.length_c   1.000
_cell.angle_alpha   90.00
_cell.angle_beta   90.00
_cell.angle_gamma   90.00
#
_symmetry.space_group_name_H-M   'P 1'
#
loop_
_entity.id
_entity.type
_entity.pdbx_description
1 polymer ?
#
loop_
_entity_poly.entity_id
_entity_poly.type
_entity_poly.pdbx_seq_one_letter_code
_entity_poly.pdbx_strand_id
1 'polypeptide(L)'
;MTARIQKGKLAIAKELYDFIENEALPGSGLDSETYWKNFEQVVVDLSPKNKALLAKRDELQAKIDEWHRNNKFELGAYKAFLTEIGYLLPEVEDFQITTENVDEEIALLAGPQLVVPVRNARYCLNAANARWGSLYDALYGFDVISEEGGAEKGKGYNPVRGAKVIEFAKNFLNEVFPLAQGSHADATKYAIEQNKLVVTLKDGTKTGLAHEAQFVGFNGEEANPSEVVLLSNGLHVIIEIDANSPIGQTDLAGVKDLTLEAAVTTIQDLEDSVAAVDAEEKVEGYRNWLGLMKGTLQESIEKNGKTIVRALSKDREIKNLIGGTTKLHGRSLMLLRNVGHLMTNPAILVDGEEIFEGIMDALVTPLLSVADIRSTNENKNSRKGSMYIVKPKMHGPEEVAFAVELFERAEQALGLPAKSLKIGIMDEERRTSVNLKNCIAAAKDRTIFINTGFMDRTGDEIHTSMEAAPVVRKEAVKTQKWIAAYENRNVAIGLKCGLQGKAQIGKGMWPKPDSMKDMLATKAAHPNAGASCAWVPSPTGAVLHAMHYHQVNVKARQNQLKAEEMLSLDDLLTPPFAPDTNWSAEEINNELENNCQGILGYVVRWVDLGVGCSKVPDINNVGLMEDRATLRISSQHVANWLRHGIVTREQVEEVLKRMAKIVDEQNANDPLYKPMAANFETNIAFQAASDLIFKGCEQPSGYTEPLLHAARLKLKGYTGD
;
A
#
# COMPACT_ATOMS: atom_id res chain seq x y z
N MET A 1 4.70 -28.84 -20.04
CA MET A 1 5.79 -27.85 -20.29
C MET A 1 5.17 -26.65 -20.99
N THR A 2 5.39 -25.44 -20.46
CA THR A 2 4.96 -24.19 -21.07
C THR A 2 5.69 -24.00 -22.41
N ALA A 3 4.96 -23.72 -23.50
CA ALA A 3 5.56 -23.42 -24.80
C ALA A 3 6.43 -22.16 -24.69
N ARG A 4 7.64 -22.16 -25.26
CA ARG A 4 8.59 -21.04 -25.18
C ARG A 4 9.03 -20.56 -26.55
N ILE A 5 9.26 -19.28 -26.65
CA ILE A 5 9.80 -18.61 -27.83
C ILE A 5 11.23 -18.17 -27.51
N GLN A 6 12.16 -18.54 -28.42
CA GLN A 6 13.57 -18.20 -28.27
C GLN A 6 13.87 -16.83 -28.90
N LYS A 7 14.47 -15.92 -28.12
CA LYS A 7 15.01 -14.62 -28.57
C LYS A 7 16.41 -14.45 -27.98
N GLY A 8 17.44 -14.63 -28.80
CA GLY A 8 18.81 -14.67 -28.29
C GLY A 8 18.97 -15.78 -27.24
N LYS A 9 19.44 -15.43 -26.05
CA LYS A 9 19.55 -16.34 -24.89
C LYS A 9 18.24 -16.48 -24.10
N LEU A 10 17.23 -15.66 -24.38
CA LEU A 10 15.97 -15.69 -23.66
C LEU A 10 15.07 -16.79 -24.18
N ALA A 11 14.60 -17.67 -23.30
CA ALA A 11 13.53 -18.62 -23.57
C ALA A 11 12.25 -18.11 -22.87
N ILE A 12 11.39 -17.42 -23.62
CA ILE A 12 10.26 -16.65 -23.12
C ILE A 12 9.00 -17.51 -23.17
N ALA A 13 8.24 -17.60 -22.09
CA ALA A 13 6.93 -18.24 -22.10
C ALA A 13 6.02 -17.59 -23.14
N LYS A 14 5.32 -18.42 -23.91
CA LYS A 14 4.55 -17.96 -25.08
C LYS A 14 3.50 -16.92 -24.70
N GLU A 15 2.85 -17.07 -23.56
CA GLU A 15 1.83 -16.15 -23.04
C GLU A 15 2.41 -14.74 -22.85
N LEU A 16 3.60 -14.64 -22.23
CA LEU A 16 4.27 -13.36 -22.03
C LEU A 16 4.76 -12.79 -23.37
N TYR A 17 5.34 -13.63 -24.23
CA TYR A 17 5.80 -13.20 -25.56
C TYR A 17 4.64 -12.63 -26.38
N ASP A 18 3.53 -13.36 -26.48
CA ASP A 18 2.35 -12.94 -27.24
C ASP A 18 1.76 -11.63 -26.71
N PHE A 19 1.71 -11.48 -25.38
CA PHE A 19 1.25 -10.23 -24.74
C PHE A 19 2.17 -9.05 -25.11
N ILE A 20 3.47 -9.22 -24.99
CA ILE A 20 4.44 -8.16 -25.32
C ILE A 20 4.32 -7.75 -26.80
N GLU A 21 4.33 -8.75 -27.71
CA GLU A 21 4.27 -8.50 -29.15
C GLU A 21 2.97 -7.86 -29.62
N ASN A 22 1.84 -8.37 -29.11
CA ASN A 22 0.52 -8.01 -29.67
C ASN A 22 -0.18 -6.88 -28.93
N GLU A 23 0.15 -6.64 -27.66
CA GLU A 23 -0.56 -5.68 -26.82
C GLU A 23 0.35 -4.53 -26.32
N ALA A 24 1.60 -4.83 -25.91
CA ALA A 24 2.48 -3.86 -25.27
C ALA A 24 3.35 -3.06 -26.25
N LEU A 25 4.01 -3.72 -27.20
CA LEU A 25 4.87 -3.06 -28.20
C LEU A 25 4.09 -2.19 -29.20
N PRO A 26 2.89 -2.58 -29.68
CA PRO A 26 2.14 -1.73 -30.60
C PRO A 26 1.87 -0.33 -30.02
N GLY A 27 2.32 0.70 -30.74
CA GLY A 27 2.20 2.10 -30.30
C GLY A 27 3.28 2.59 -29.34
N SER A 28 4.18 1.73 -28.88
CA SER A 28 5.31 2.12 -28.03
C SER A 28 6.43 2.87 -28.77
N GLY A 29 6.51 2.72 -30.08
CA GLY A 29 7.60 3.25 -30.92
C GLY A 29 8.86 2.40 -30.87
N LEU A 30 8.80 1.21 -30.27
CA LEU A 30 9.88 0.21 -30.23
C LEU A 30 9.57 -0.95 -31.19
N ASP A 31 10.57 -1.43 -31.90
CA ASP A 31 10.46 -2.69 -32.64
C ASP A 31 10.83 -3.90 -31.76
N SER A 32 10.25 -5.04 -32.09
CA SER A 32 10.41 -6.28 -31.33
C SER A 32 11.87 -6.72 -31.18
N GLU A 33 12.66 -6.66 -32.27
CA GLU A 33 14.04 -7.13 -32.27
C GLU A 33 14.90 -6.29 -31.33
N THR A 34 14.80 -4.97 -31.41
CA THR A 34 15.49 -4.03 -30.52
C THR A 34 15.08 -4.22 -29.06
N TYR A 35 13.78 -4.37 -28.79
CA TYR A 35 13.30 -4.57 -27.42
C TYR A 35 13.89 -5.82 -26.79
N TRP A 36 13.78 -6.99 -27.44
CA TRP A 36 14.27 -8.24 -26.85
C TRP A 36 15.79 -8.30 -26.75
N LYS A 37 16.50 -7.69 -27.72
CA LYS A 37 17.96 -7.57 -27.64
C LYS A 37 18.40 -6.74 -26.44
N ASN A 38 17.75 -5.58 -26.22
CA ASN A 38 18.05 -4.73 -25.06
C ASN A 38 17.65 -5.41 -23.76
N PHE A 39 16.51 -6.12 -23.75
CA PHE A 39 16.05 -6.90 -22.60
C PHE A 39 17.10 -7.95 -22.19
N GLU A 40 17.56 -8.76 -23.15
CA GLU A 40 18.60 -9.76 -22.91
C GLU A 40 19.85 -9.11 -22.32
N GLN A 41 20.31 -8.02 -22.90
CA GLN A 41 21.54 -7.35 -22.45
C GLN A 41 21.43 -6.90 -20.99
N VAL A 42 20.28 -6.31 -20.60
CA VAL A 42 20.08 -5.88 -19.20
C VAL A 42 20.04 -7.08 -18.25
N VAL A 43 19.33 -8.14 -18.62
CA VAL A 43 19.27 -9.36 -17.79
C VAL A 43 20.65 -9.97 -17.59
N VAL A 44 21.43 -10.12 -18.66
CA VAL A 44 22.76 -10.73 -18.60
C VAL A 44 23.73 -9.88 -17.78
N ASP A 45 23.70 -8.56 -17.95
CA ASP A 45 24.61 -7.63 -17.25
C ASP A 45 24.29 -7.50 -15.75
N LEU A 46 23.00 -7.48 -15.38
CA LEU A 46 22.59 -7.13 -14.03
C LEU A 46 22.29 -8.34 -13.12
N SER A 47 22.00 -9.52 -13.69
CA SER A 47 21.76 -10.72 -12.87
C SER A 47 22.93 -11.08 -11.96
N PRO A 48 24.21 -11.02 -12.39
CA PRO A 48 25.34 -11.28 -11.49
C PRO A 48 25.43 -10.31 -10.32
N LYS A 49 25.13 -9.01 -10.55
CA LYS A 49 25.11 -8.00 -9.49
C LYS A 49 23.98 -8.26 -8.48
N ASN A 50 22.79 -8.64 -8.98
CA ASN A 50 21.66 -9.02 -8.12
C ASN A 50 22.01 -10.23 -7.25
N LYS A 51 22.61 -11.27 -7.84
CA LYS A 51 23.07 -12.45 -7.08
C LYS A 51 24.07 -12.07 -5.98
N ALA A 52 25.01 -11.17 -6.27
CA ALA A 52 26.02 -10.72 -5.30
C ALA A 52 25.39 -9.94 -4.12
N LEU A 53 24.36 -9.12 -4.39
CA LEU A 53 23.64 -8.39 -3.33
C LEU A 53 22.86 -9.33 -2.42
N LEU A 54 22.23 -10.37 -2.98
CA LEU A 54 21.56 -11.41 -2.18
C LEU A 54 22.55 -12.21 -1.33
N ALA A 55 23.68 -12.61 -1.91
CA ALA A 55 24.75 -13.28 -1.15
C ALA A 55 25.27 -12.43 0.01
N LYS A 56 25.35 -11.10 -0.16
CA LYS A 56 25.70 -10.18 0.92
C LYS A 56 24.69 -10.16 2.05
N ARG A 57 23.38 -10.25 1.74
CA ARG A 57 22.35 -10.39 2.80
C ARG A 57 22.61 -11.62 3.66
N ASP A 58 22.83 -12.77 3.03
CA ASP A 58 23.07 -14.05 3.69
C ASP A 58 24.36 -14.03 4.52
N GLU A 59 25.43 -13.45 3.98
CA GLU A 59 26.69 -13.28 4.69
C GLU A 59 26.55 -12.43 5.95
N LEU A 60 25.86 -11.28 5.85
CA LEU A 60 25.64 -10.40 7.00
C LEU A 60 24.76 -11.06 8.05
N GLN A 61 23.71 -11.77 7.66
CA GLN A 61 22.84 -12.50 8.58
C GLN A 61 23.61 -13.61 9.30
N ALA A 62 24.42 -14.38 8.56
CA ALA A 62 25.24 -15.43 9.18
C ALA A 62 26.21 -14.89 10.23
N LYS A 63 26.84 -13.73 9.98
CA LYS A 63 27.73 -13.06 10.95
C LYS A 63 26.96 -12.59 12.17
N ILE A 64 25.75 -12.06 12.00
CA ILE A 64 24.89 -11.60 13.09
C ILE A 64 24.43 -12.80 13.95
N ASP A 65 24.02 -13.89 13.32
CA ASP A 65 23.63 -15.13 13.99
C ASP A 65 24.79 -15.71 14.82
N GLU A 66 26.00 -15.75 14.24
CA GLU A 66 27.20 -16.23 14.94
C GLU A 66 27.52 -15.34 16.14
N TRP A 67 27.42 -14.01 15.97
CA TRP A 67 27.65 -13.08 17.06
C TRP A 67 26.70 -13.32 18.23
N HIS A 68 25.39 -13.47 17.94
CA HIS A 68 24.37 -13.71 18.96
C HIS A 68 24.52 -15.06 19.68
N ARG A 69 24.98 -16.11 18.97
CA ARG A 69 25.27 -17.40 19.61
C ARG A 69 26.44 -17.35 20.56
N ASN A 70 27.44 -16.48 20.28
CA ASN A 70 28.69 -16.40 21.02
C ASN A 70 28.74 -15.27 22.05
N ASN A 71 27.81 -14.33 22.00
CA ASN A 71 27.81 -13.16 22.88
C ASN A 71 26.45 -12.96 23.53
N LYS A 72 26.48 -12.54 24.79
CA LYS A 72 25.28 -11.98 25.42
C LYS A 72 25.03 -10.59 24.82
N PHE A 73 23.77 -10.29 24.51
CA PHE A 73 23.41 -9.01 23.96
C PHE A 73 23.79 -7.86 24.90
N GLU A 74 24.61 -6.94 24.40
CA GLU A 74 24.94 -5.66 24.99
C GLU A 74 24.95 -4.63 23.83
N LEU A 75 24.17 -3.58 23.93
CA LEU A 75 23.89 -2.67 22.83
C LEU A 75 25.15 -2.00 22.24
N GLY A 76 26.07 -1.55 23.11
CA GLY A 76 27.29 -0.88 22.67
C GLY A 76 28.22 -1.82 21.88
N ALA A 77 28.42 -3.04 22.40
CA ALA A 77 29.21 -4.07 21.72
C ALA A 77 28.53 -4.51 20.40
N TYR A 78 27.20 -4.67 20.40
CA TYR A 78 26.45 -5.03 19.20
C TYR A 78 26.53 -3.95 18.11
N LYS A 79 26.41 -2.67 18.49
CA LYS A 79 26.53 -1.54 17.57
C LYS A 79 27.94 -1.45 16.96
N ALA A 80 28.99 -1.65 17.77
CA ALA A 80 30.37 -1.71 17.30
C ALA A 80 30.56 -2.85 16.29
N PHE A 81 30.06 -4.04 16.59
CA PHE A 81 30.08 -5.19 15.70
C PHE A 81 29.36 -4.92 14.38
N LEU A 82 28.13 -4.36 14.40
CA LEU A 82 27.40 -4.00 13.18
C LEU A 82 28.16 -3.01 12.30
N THR A 83 28.89 -2.08 12.92
CA THR A 83 29.76 -1.14 12.20
C THR A 83 30.97 -1.87 11.59
N GLU A 84 31.61 -2.75 12.34
CA GLU A 84 32.76 -3.54 11.87
C GLU A 84 32.45 -4.38 10.63
N ILE A 85 31.29 -5.08 10.64
CA ILE A 85 30.89 -5.92 9.50
C ILE A 85 30.29 -5.14 8.33
N GLY A 86 30.14 -3.81 8.43
CA GLY A 86 29.55 -2.97 7.39
C GLY A 86 28.03 -3.08 7.25
N TYR A 87 27.34 -3.56 8.29
CA TYR A 87 25.87 -3.54 8.36
C TYR A 87 25.38 -2.12 8.67
N LEU A 88 25.98 -1.47 9.66
CA LEU A 88 25.78 -0.06 9.98
C LEU A 88 26.89 0.76 9.33
N LEU A 89 26.51 1.70 8.47
CA LEU A 89 27.41 2.53 7.69
C LEU A 89 27.54 3.94 8.30
N PRO A 90 28.67 4.63 8.10
CA PRO A 90 28.76 6.06 8.37
C PRO A 90 27.72 6.83 7.55
N GLU A 91 27.07 7.81 8.16
CA GLU A 91 26.16 8.69 7.42
C GLU A 91 26.93 9.51 6.37
N VAL A 92 26.31 9.66 5.20
CA VAL A 92 26.80 10.57 4.16
C VAL A 92 26.64 12.04 4.61
N GLU A 93 27.38 12.95 3.98
CA GLU A 93 27.22 14.39 4.17
C GLU A 93 25.76 14.84 3.94
N ASP A 94 25.42 16.02 4.46
CA ASP A 94 24.09 16.58 4.28
C ASP A 94 23.82 16.93 2.80
N PHE A 95 22.64 16.60 2.34
CA PHE A 95 22.19 16.86 0.98
C PHE A 95 20.67 17.14 0.95
N GLN A 96 20.20 17.60 -0.19
CA GLN A 96 18.78 17.69 -0.51
C GLN A 96 18.50 16.86 -1.75
N ILE A 97 17.33 16.20 -1.80
CA ILE A 97 16.90 15.51 -3.02
C ILE A 97 16.71 16.51 -4.15
N THR A 98 17.01 16.06 -5.37
CA THR A 98 16.97 16.87 -6.60
C THR A 98 15.95 16.31 -7.61
N THR A 99 14.99 15.51 -7.15
CA THR A 99 13.96 14.94 -8.01
C THR A 99 13.14 16.05 -8.66
N GLU A 100 12.96 15.93 -9.97
CA GLU A 100 12.21 16.85 -10.83
C GLU A 100 11.08 16.13 -11.56
N ASN A 101 10.18 16.88 -12.19
CA ASN A 101 9.06 16.35 -12.96
C ASN A 101 8.17 15.40 -12.16
N VAL A 102 7.78 15.84 -10.98
CA VAL A 102 6.88 15.12 -10.06
C VAL A 102 5.50 15.77 -10.08
N ASP A 103 4.45 14.96 -10.21
CA ASP A 103 3.06 15.43 -10.15
C ASP A 103 2.71 15.94 -8.74
N GLU A 104 1.77 16.88 -8.67
CA GLU A 104 1.41 17.59 -7.44
C GLU A 104 0.89 16.68 -6.33
N GLU A 105 0.22 15.59 -6.72
CA GLU A 105 -0.30 14.58 -5.81
C GLU A 105 0.80 13.93 -4.95
N ILE A 106 2.01 13.89 -5.45
CA ILE A 106 3.18 13.40 -4.72
C ILE A 106 3.93 14.55 -4.05
N ALA A 107 4.18 15.63 -4.82
CA ALA A 107 5.07 16.70 -4.38
C ALA A 107 4.42 17.66 -3.37
N LEU A 108 3.15 17.96 -3.52
CA LEU A 108 2.50 19.08 -2.82
C LEU A 108 1.30 18.70 -1.96
N LEU A 109 0.53 17.68 -2.36
CA LEU A 109 -0.69 17.31 -1.66
C LEU A 109 -0.41 16.28 -0.57
N ALA A 110 -1.11 16.42 0.55
CA ALA A 110 -1.17 15.42 1.59
C ALA A 110 -2.56 14.78 1.59
N GLY A 111 -2.61 13.45 1.61
CA GLY A 111 -3.88 12.72 1.58
C GLY A 111 -3.70 11.20 1.66
N PRO A 112 -4.80 10.46 1.73
CA PRO A 112 -4.76 9.00 1.75
C PRO A 112 -4.08 8.41 0.52
N GLN A 113 -3.39 7.29 0.73
CA GLN A 113 -2.84 6.45 -0.34
C GLN A 113 -3.48 5.07 -0.27
N LEU A 114 -4.12 4.65 -1.36
CA LEU A 114 -4.79 3.36 -1.46
C LEU A 114 -3.83 2.34 -2.10
N VAL A 115 -3.86 1.08 -1.65
CA VAL A 115 -3.07 -0.01 -2.23
C VAL A 115 -4.02 -1.12 -2.66
N VAL A 116 -3.89 -1.60 -3.90
CA VAL A 116 -4.72 -2.66 -4.45
C VAL A 116 -3.91 -3.62 -5.32
N PRO A 117 -4.29 -4.93 -5.36
CA PRO A 117 -3.64 -5.90 -6.24
C PRO A 117 -3.97 -5.61 -7.71
N VAL A 118 -2.94 -5.40 -8.55
CA VAL A 118 -3.13 -5.05 -9.96
C VAL A 118 -3.67 -6.20 -10.81
N ARG A 119 -3.63 -7.43 -10.33
CA ARG A 119 -4.24 -8.59 -11.03
C ARG A 119 -5.77 -8.54 -11.07
N ASN A 120 -6.40 -7.73 -10.23
CA ASN A 120 -7.86 -7.60 -10.20
C ASN A 120 -8.30 -6.29 -10.88
N ALA A 121 -8.79 -6.37 -12.11
CA ALA A 121 -9.23 -5.21 -12.91
C ALA A 121 -10.28 -4.35 -12.21
N ARG A 122 -11.22 -4.99 -11.50
CA ARG A 122 -12.25 -4.28 -10.73
C ARG A 122 -11.65 -3.45 -9.58
N TYR A 123 -10.69 -4.01 -8.86
CA TYR A 123 -9.99 -3.29 -7.79
C TYR A 123 -9.14 -2.17 -8.35
N CYS A 124 -8.47 -2.40 -9.47
CA CYS A 124 -7.69 -1.36 -10.17
C CYS A 124 -8.55 -0.12 -10.49
N LEU A 125 -9.71 -0.35 -11.11
CA LEU A 125 -10.64 0.72 -11.48
C LEU A 125 -11.26 1.41 -10.28
N ASN A 126 -11.69 0.63 -9.27
CA ASN A 126 -12.23 1.19 -8.03
C ASN A 126 -11.21 2.10 -7.33
N ALA A 127 -9.95 1.68 -7.29
CA ALA A 127 -8.88 2.45 -6.67
C ALA A 127 -8.52 3.71 -7.47
N ALA A 128 -8.39 3.58 -8.79
CA ALA A 128 -8.14 4.74 -9.67
C ALA A 128 -9.25 5.78 -9.55
N ASN A 129 -10.50 5.35 -9.40
CA ASN A 129 -11.66 6.23 -9.26
C ASN A 129 -11.92 6.69 -7.81
N ALA A 130 -11.20 6.16 -6.82
CA ALA A 130 -11.34 6.52 -5.41
C ALA A 130 -10.76 7.91 -5.06
N ARG A 131 -10.32 8.71 -6.08
CA ARG A 131 -9.98 10.12 -5.88
C ARG A 131 -11.13 10.87 -5.25
N TRP A 132 -12.35 10.53 -5.61
CA TRP A 132 -13.59 11.15 -5.11
C TRP A 132 -14.50 10.08 -4.52
N GLY A 133 -15.05 10.37 -3.34
CA GLY A 133 -15.96 9.45 -2.68
C GLY A 133 -17.00 10.13 -1.82
N SER A 134 -18.17 9.49 -1.71
CA SER A 134 -19.29 9.91 -0.89
C SER A 134 -18.97 9.74 0.60
N LEU A 135 -19.04 10.83 1.35
CA LEU A 135 -18.95 10.75 2.82
C LEU A 135 -20.20 10.11 3.42
N TYR A 136 -21.38 10.38 2.87
CA TYR A 136 -22.63 9.81 3.37
C TYR A 136 -22.62 8.28 3.25
N ASP A 137 -22.24 7.75 2.10
CA ASP A 137 -22.12 6.31 1.89
C ASP A 137 -21.08 5.67 2.82
N ALA A 138 -19.93 6.33 2.99
CA ALA A 138 -18.87 5.86 3.87
C ALA A 138 -19.31 5.79 5.33
N LEU A 139 -20.06 6.78 5.81
CA LEU A 139 -20.60 6.82 7.16
C LEU A 139 -21.74 5.82 7.34
N TYR A 140 -22.65 5.75 6.36
CA TYR A 140 -23.85 4.88 6.46
C TYR A 140 -23.46 3.39 6.45
N GLY A 141 -22.48 3.01 5.65
CA GLY A 141 -22.12 1.61 5.43
C GLY A 141 -21.31 0.94 6.55
N PHE A 142 -20.69 1.71 7.44
CA PHE A 142 -19.70 1.21 8.41
C PHE A 142 -20.06 1.55 9.86
N ASP A 143 -19.19 1.19 10.79
CA ASP A 143 -19.38 1.25 12.24
C ASP A 143 -19.18 2.64 12.85
N VAL A 144 -18.84 3.65 12.05
CA VAL A 144 -18.72 5.04 12.50
C VAL A 144 -20.04 5.54 13.09
N ILE A 145 -21.14 5.22 12.43
CA ILE A 145 -22.49 5.47 12.98
C ILE A 145 -22.96 4.21 13.71
N SER A 146 -23.17 4.37 15.03
CA SER A 146 -23.70 3.29 15.89
C SER A 146 -25.05 2.77 15.37
N GLU A 147 -25.28 1.48 15.53
CA GLU A 147 -26.58 0.85 15.25
C GLU A 147 -27.58 0.97 16.40
N GLU A 148 -27.20 1.59 17.50
CA GLU A 148 -28.06 1.80 18.66
C GLU A 148 -29.16 2.84 18.42
N GLY A 149 -30.26 2.73 19.17
CA GLY A 149 -31.35 3.70 19.13
C GLY A 149 -32.17 3.69 17.84
N GLY A 150 -32.33 2.53 17.22
CA GLY A 150 -33.13 2.38 16.01
C GLY A 150 -32.36 2.74 14.72
N ALA A 151 -31.02 2.81 14.79
CA ALA A 151 -30.16 3.18 13.65
C ALA A 151 -29.49 1.95 12.99
N GLU A 152 -30.10 0.76 13.07
CA GLU A 152 -29.55 -0.48 12.52
C GLU A 152 -29.47 -0.42 10.99
N LYS A 153 -28.44 -1.05 10.45
CA LYS A 153 -28.34 -1.34 9.02
C LYS A 153 -29.29 -2.49 8.66
N GLY A 154 -30.14 -2.29 7.67
CA GLY A 154 -31.09 -3.29 7.21
C GLY A 154 -31.05 -3.48 5.69
N LYS A 155 -32.07 -4.20 5.15
CA LYS A 155 -32.21 -4.41 3.70
C LYS A 155 -32.56 -3.14 2.92
N GLY A 156 -33.02 -2.07 3.61
CA GLY A 156 -33.44 -0.81 3.04
C GLY A 156 -32.81 0.38 3.78
N TYR A 157 -33.09 1.57 3.26
CA TYR A 157 -32.62 2.80 3.89
C TYR A 157 -33.32 3.02 5.25
N ASN A 158 -32.53 3.26 6.29
CA ASN A 158 -33.01 3.60 7.62
C ASN A 158 -32.90 5.13 7.84
N PRO A 159 -34.02 5.88 7.94
CA PRO A 159 -34.00 7.32 8.08
C PRO A 159 -33.41 7.79 9.42
N VAL A 160 -33.49 6.97 10.49
CA VAL A 160 -32.86 7.30 11.79
C VAL A 160 -31.34 7.28 11.63
N ARG A 161 -30.82 6.27 10.97
CA ARG A 161 -29.39 6.18 10.65
C ARG A 161 -28.96 7.31 9.71
N GLY A 162 -29.77 7.58 8.67
CA GLY A 162 -29.51 8.68 7.72
C GLY A 162 -29.45 10.04 8.40
N ALA A 163 -30.31 10.32 9.38
CA ALA A 163 -30.25 11.56 10.15
C ALA A 163 -28.94 11.72 10.94
N LYS A 164 -28.43 10.62 11.53
CA LYS A 164 -27.12 10.63 12.22
C LYS A 164 -25.96 10.85 11.24
N VAL A 165 -26.03 10.31 10.02
CA VAL A 165 -25.04 10.56 8.94
C VAL A 165 -25.02 12.06 8.59
N ILE A 166 -26.19 12.66 8.37
CA ILE A 166 -26.32 14.09 8.04
C ILE A 166 -25.75 14.94 9.17
N GLU A 167 -26.11 14.63 10.42
CA GLU A 167 -25.57 15.35 11.60
C GLU A 167 -24.04 15.29 11.66
N PHE A 168 -23.45 14.11 11.49
CA PHE A 168 -22.01 13.93 11.46
C PHE A 168 -21.35 14.76 10.35
N ALA A 169 -21.90 14.71 9.14
CA ALA A 169 -21.38 15.45 8.00
C ALA A 169 -21.49 16.98 8.19
N LYS A 170 -22.58 17.48 8.78
CA LYS A 170 -22.71 18.92 9.13
C LYS A 170 -21.70 19.34 10.20
N ASN A 171 -21.42 18.47 11.18
CA ASN A 171 -20.40 18.73 12.19
C ASN A 171 -18.99 18.78 11.54
N PHE A 172 -18.69 17.91 10.60
CA PHE A 172 -17.47 17.98 9.83
C PHE A 172 -17.34 19.32 9.05
N LEU A 173 -18.41 19.78 8.40
CA LEU A 173 -18.41 21.09 7.75
C LEU A 173 -18.20 22.23 8.75
N ASN A 174 -18.82 22.19 9.93
CA ASN A 174 -18.61 23.21 10.96
C ASN A 174 -17.18 23.25 11.47
N GLU A 175 -16.51 22.10 11.56
CA GLU A 175 -15.13 22.01 12.02
C GLU A 175 -14.14 22.56 10.97
N VAL A 176 -14.28 22.16 9.70
CA VAL A 176 -13.30 22.42 8.65
C VAL A 176 -13.61 23.70 7.87
N PHE A 177 -14.89 23.99 7.65
CA PHE A 177 -15.40 25.12 6.86
C PHE A 177 -16.41 25.94 7.67
N PRO A 178 -16.03 26.46 8.83
CA PRO A 178 -16.97 27.15 9.70
C PRO A 178 -17.62 28.37 9.02
N LEU A 179 -18.89 28.57 9.31
CA LEU A 179 -19.57 29.79 8.92
C LEU A 179 -19.10 30.96 9.82
N ALA A 180 -19.15 32.19 9.30
CA ALA A 180 -18.85 33.37 10.08
C ALA A 180 -19.84 33.55 11.24
N GLN A 181 -21.09 33.10 11.05
CA GLN A 181 -22.12 33.03 12.08
C GLN A 181 -22.98 31.79 11.90
N GLY A 182 -23.39 31.15 12.98
CA GLY A 182 -24.28 30.00 12.98
C GLY A 182 -23.61 28.66 12.60
N SER A 183 -24.38 27.73 12.10
CA SER A 183 -23.96 26.35 11.83
C SER A 183 -24.50 25.88 10.48
N HIS A 184 -23.75 25.04 9.80
CA HIS A 184 -24.23 24.31 8.61
C HIS A 184 -25.46 23.44 8.91
N ALA A 185 -25.67 23.03 10.16
CA ALA A 185 -26.86 22.31 10.57
C ALA A 185 -28.15 23.18 10.51
N ASP A 186 -28.00 24.48 10.53
CA ASP A 186 -29.11 25.47 10.46
C ASP A 186 -29.27 26.06 9.06
N ALA A 187 -28.40 25.66 8.09
CA ALA A 187 -28.49 26.14 6.72
C ALA A 187 -29.80 25.69 6.06
N THR A 188 -30.53 26.63 5.47
CA THR A 188 -31.73 26.37 4.66
C THR A 188 -31.50 26.61 3.18
N LYS A 189 -30.41 27.31 2.83
CA LYS A 189 -30.07 27.59 1.43
C LYS A 189 -28.58 27.90 1.29
N TYR A 190 -27.96 27.41 0.24
CA TYR A 190 -26.68 27.88 -0.28
C TYR A 190 -26.90 28.63 -1.58
N ALA A 191 -26.25 29.78 -1.76
CA ALA A 191 -26.30 30.59 -2.97
C ALA A 191 -24.95 31.26 -3.20
N ILE A 192 -24.72 31.73 -4.41
CA ILE A 192 -23.55 32.54 -4.76
C ILE A 192 -24.03 33.96 -5.05
N GLU A 193 -23.48 34.93 -4.34
CA GLU A 193 -23.74 36.34 -4.53
C GLU A 193 -22.39 37.09 -4.67
N GLN A 194 -22.16 37.76 -5.77
CA GLN A 194 -20.92 38.50 -6.04
C GLN A 194 -19.64 37.64 -5.88
N ASN A 195 -19.67 36.44 -6.41
CA ASN A 195 -18.58 35.44 -6.32
C ASN A 195 -18.25 34.99 -4.90
N LYS A 196 -19.15 35.14 -3.95
CA LYS A 196 -19.03 34.67 -2.56
C LYS A 196 -20.14 33.66 -2.24
N LEU A 197 -19.80 32.70 -1.40
CA LEU A 197 -20.80 31.79 -0.85
C LEU A 197 -21.65 32.51 0.19
N VAL A 198 -22.96 32.50 0.02
CA VAL A 198 -23.96 33.02 0.96
C VAL A 198 -24.81 31.84 1.44
N VAL A 199 -24.89 31.69 2.76
CA VAL A 199 -25.69 30.69 3.44
C VAL A 199 -26.82 31.35 4.20
N THR A 200 -28.06 30.96 3.92
CA THR A 200 -29.23 31.42 4.68
C THR A 200 -29.54 30.43 5.79
N LEU A 201 -29.68 30.89 7.00
CA LEU A 201 -30.00 30.10 8.19
C LEU A 201 -31.50 30.05 8.48
N LYS A 202 -31.92 29.17 9.38
CA LYS A 202 -33.34 28.99 9.81
C LYS A 202 -34.02 30.25 10.31
N ASP A 203 -33.27 31.15 10.94
CA ASP A 203 -33.78 32.44 11.44
C ASP A 203 -33.80 33.56 10.38
N GLY A 204 -33.44 33.23 9.13
CA GLY A 204 -33.33 34.17 8.01
C GLY A 204 -32.01 34.91 7.93
N THR A 205 -31.08 34.70 8.86
CA THR A 205 -29.75 35.30 8.81
C THR A 205 -28.99 34.82 7.56
N LYS A 206 -28.38 35.76 6.86
CA LYS A 206 -27.43 35.47 5.77
C LYS A 206 -26.00 35.55 6.30
N THR A 207 -25.21 34.54 6.08
CA THR A 207 -23.80 34.45 6.47
C THR A 207 -22.96 33.87 5.36
N GLY A 208 -21.64 33.94 5.45
CA GLY A 208 -20.68 33.28 4.57
C GLY A 208 -19.75 32.37 5.37
N LEU A 209 -18.71 31.87 4.73
CA LEU A 209 -17.62 31.14 5.42
C LEU A 209 -16.83 32.14 6.30
N ALA A 210 -16.37 31.67 7.46
CA ALA A 210 -15.42 32.42 8.29
C ALA A 210 -14.08 32.68 7.54
N HIS A 211 -13.72 31.78 6.64
CA HIS A 211 -12.56 31.88 5.74
C HIS A 211 -13.03 31.86 4.30
N GLU A 212 -13.33 33.02 3.72
CA GLU A 212 -13.91 33.18 2.38
C GLU A 212 -13.08 32.46 1.30
N ALA A 213 -11.75 32.43 1.43
CA ALA A 213 -10.84 31.79 0.48
C ALA A 213 -11.01 30.25 0.37
N GLN A 214 -11.74 29.63 1.28
CA GLN A 214 -12.07 28.20 1.20
C GLN A 214 -13.16 27.91 0.17
N PHE A 215 -13.94 28.88 -0.29
CA PHE A 215 -14.87 28.71 -1.39
C PHE A 215 -14.14 28.95 -2.72
N VAL A 216 -14.10 27.91 -3.58
CA VAL A 216 -13.28 27.94 -4.82
C VAL A 216 -14.07 27.76 -6.11
N GLY A 217 -15.35 27.37 -6.03
CA GLY A 217 -16.18 27.20 -7.22
C GLY A 217 -17.55 26.56 -6.92
N PHE A 218 -18.32 26.39 -7.97
CA PHE A 218 -19.66 25.81 -7.89
C PHE A 218 -20.09 25.23 -9.25
N ASN A 219 -21.21 24.51 -9.26
CA ASN A 219 -21.96 24.15 -10.45
C ASN A 219 -23.45 24.45 -10.26
N GLY A 220 -24.19 24.51 -11.37
CA GLY A 220 -25.60 24.93 -11.37
C GLY A 220 -25.76 26.46 -11.50
N GLU A 221 -26.89 26.98 -11.02
CA GLU A 221 -27.19 28.40 -11.04
C GLU A 221 -26.72 29.08 -9.74
N GLU A 222 -26.25 30.32 -9.82
CA GLU A 222 -25.76 31.07 -8.65
C GLU A 222 -26.78 31.11 -7.52
N ALA A 223 -28.06 31.32 -7.85
CA ALA A 223 -29.14 31.38 -6.86
C ALA A 223 -29.50 30.00 -6.27
N ASN A 224 -29.22 28.91 -6.99
CA ASN A 224 -29.53 27.51 -6.60
C ASN A 224 -28.45 26.59 -7.17
N PRO A 225 -27.24 26.59 -6.58
CA PRO A 225 -26.16 25.74 -7.04
C PRO A 225 -26.50 24.26 -6.83
N SER A 226 -26.10 23.40 -7.77
CA SER A 226 -26.15 21.94 -7.60
C SER A 226 -24.94 21.40 -6.86
N GLU A 227 -23.82 22.15 -6.90
CA GLU A 227 -22.57 21.83 -6.18
C GLU A 227 -21.93 23.11 -5.66
N VAL A 228 -21.45 23.07 -4.43
CA VAL A 228 -20.60 24.09 -3.80
C VAL A 228 -19.24 23.45 -3.52
N VAL A 229 -18.15 24.01 -4.06
CA VAL A 229 -16.82 23.43 -3.97
C VAL A 229 -15.97 24.21 -2.99
N LEU A 230 -15.51 23.50 -1.94
CA LEU A 230 -14.70 24.02 -0.87
C LEU A 230 -13.30 23.42 -0.92
N LEU A 231 -12.30 24.15 -0.39
CA LEU A 231 -10.90 23.74 -0.38
C LEU A 231 -10.28 23.96 1.00
N SER A 232 -9.64 22.94 1.54
CA SER A 232 -8.85 23.04 2.78
C SER A 232 -7.63 22.12 2.71
N ASN A 233 -6.47 22.65 3.09
CA ASN A 233 -5.18 21.92 3.06
C ASN A 233 -4.87 21.24 1.70
N GLY A 234 -5.33 21.82 0.59
CA GLY A 234 -5.12 21.33 -0.77
C GLY A 234 -6.12 20.26 -1.22
N LEU A 235 -7.05 19.83 -0.38
CA LEU A 235 -8.10 18.86 -0.71
C LEU A 235 -9.46 19.52 -0.80
N HIS A 236 -10.27 19.06 -1.77
CA HIS A 236 -11.61 19.60 -2.01
C HIS A 236 -12.68 18.81 -1.27
N VAL A 237 -13.74 19.54 -0.88
CA VAL A 237 -15.02 18.99 -0.43
C VAL A 237 -16.11 19.61 -1.28
N ILE A 238 -16.98 18.78 -1.84
CA ILE A 238 -18.12 19.21 -2.66
C ILE A 238 -19.40 18.96 -1.88
N ILE A 239 -20.14 20.03 -1.61
CA ILE A 239 -21.50 19.94 -1.08
C ILE A 239 -22.43 19.72 -2.27
N GLU A 240 -23.03 18.54 -2.39
CA GLU A 240 -23.96 18.21 -3.46
C GLU A 240 -25.40 18.52 -3.04
N ILE A 241 -26.10 19.32 -3.83
CA ILE A 241 -27.43 19.84 -3.51
C ILE A 241 -28.44 19.40 -4.56
N ASP A 242 -29.45 18.68 -4.14
CA ASP A 242 -30.61 18.27 -4.93
C ASP A 242 -31.81 18.00 -4.01
N ALA A 243 -32.65 19.02 -3.83
CA ALA A 243 -33.83 18.94 -2.99
C ALA A 243 -34.89 17.93 -3.47
N ASN A 244 -34.77 17.42 -4.71
CA ASN A 244 -35.70 16.41 -5.24
C ASN A 244 -35.23 14.98 -4.99
N SER A 245 -33.96 14.81 -4.59
CA SER A 245 -33.43 13.49 -4.25
C SER A 245 -34.02 12.96 -2.94
N PRO A 246 -34.07 11.63 -2.74
CA PRO A 246 -34.62 11.05 -1.49
C PRO A 246 -33.92 11.56 -0.22
N ILE A 247 -32.61 11.78 -0.28
CA ILE A 247 -31.83 12.28 0.86
C ILE A 247 -32.01 13.81 0.97
N GLY A 248 -31.89 14.55 -0.15
CA GLY A 248 -32.05 16.01 -0.15
C GLY A 248 -33.39 16.50 0.38
N GLN A 249 -34.48 15.73 0.19
CA GLN A 249 -35.78 16.02 0.78
C GLN A 249 -35.78 16.01 2.33
N THR A 250 -34.82 15.35 2.95
CA THR A 250 -34.67 15.25 4.41
C THR A 250 -33.74 16.33 4.98
N ASP A 251 -33.06 17.10 4.13
CA ASP A 251 -32.14 18.16 4.52
C ASP A 251 -32.76 19.56 4.30
N LEU A 252 -32.61 20.46 5.24
CA LEU A 252 -33.20 21.80 5.16
C LEU A 252 -32.73 22.62 3.95
N ALA A 253 -31.50 22.43 3.53
CA ALA A 253 -30.87 23.11 2.38
C ALA A 253 -30.86 22.24 1.13
N GLY A 254 -31.48 21.05 1.14
CA GLY A 254 -31.49 20.12 0.03
C GLY A 254 -30.17 19.41 -0.22
N VAL A 255 -29.27 19.38 0.76
CA VAL A 255 -27.98 18.68 0.63
C VAL A 255 -28.24 17.16 0.58
N LYS A 256 -27.75 16.52 -0.48
CA LYS A 256 -27.92 15.07 -0.66
C LYS A 256 -26.68 14.27 -0.31
N ASP A 257 -25.49 14.88 -0.35
CA ASP A 257 -24.21 14.25 -0.04
C ASP A 257 -23.09 15.29 0.17
N LEU A 258 -21.99 14.82 0.77
CA LEU A 258 -20.68 15.47 0.70
C LEU A 258 -19.73 14.55 -0.04
N THR A 259 -19.19 15.01 -1.17
CA THR A 259 -18.16 14.27 -1.91
C THR A 259 -16.77 14.82 -1.52
N LEU A 260 -15.92 13.95 -0.99
CA LEU A 260 -14.56 14.30 -0.58
C LEU A 260 -13.55 13.88 -1.65
N GLU A 261 -12.57 14.74 -1.88
CA GLU A 261 -11.33 14.35 -2.52
C GLU A 261 -10.57 13.43 -1.54
N ALA A 262 -10.38 12.15 -1.91
CA ALA A 262 -10.02 11.08 -0.98
C ALA A 262 -8.68 10.43 -1.33
N ALA A 263 -8.65 9.36 -2.13
CA ALA A 263 -7.39 8.72 -2.51
C ALA A 263 -6.62 9.60 -3.49
N VAL A 264 -5.74 10.44 -2.97
CA VAL A 264 -4.90 11.35 -3.79
C VAL A 264 -3.97 10.53 -4.67
N THR A 265 -3.37 9.48 -4.12
CA THR A 265 -2.53 8.53 -4.83
C THR A 265 -3.01 7.10 -4.58
N THR A 266 -2.69 6.22 -5.52
CA THR A 266 -2.98 4.77 -5.43
C THR A 266 -1.76 3.99 -5.89
N ILE A 267 -1.39 2.97 -5.14
CA ILE A 267 -0.38 1.98 -5.55
C ILE A 267 -1.11 0.79 -6.15
N GLN A 268 -0.88 0.56 -7.45
CA GLN A 268 -1.23 -0.67 -8.14
C GLN A 268 -0.11 -1.68 -7.84
N ASP A 269 -0.41 -2.78 -7.19
CA ASP A 269 0.59 -3.64 -6.59
C ASP A 269 0.83 -4.93 -7.38
N LEU A 270 2.10 -5.24 -7.69
CA LEU A 270 2.56 -6.52 -8.22
C LEU A 270 3.23 -7.40 -7.16
N GLU A 271 3.34 -6.92 -5.92
CA GLU A 271 4.15 -7.54 -4.87
C GLU A 271 3.27 -8.18 -3.79
N ASP A 272 3.26 -7.73 -2.56
CA ASP A 272 2.70 -8.43 -1.39
C ASP A 272 1.20 -8.74 -1.45
N SER A 273 0.41 -7.94 -2.15
CA SER A 273 -1.01 -8.19 -2.32
C SER A 273 -1.36 -9.09 -3.52
N VAL A 274 -0.35 -9.61 -4.22
CA VAL A 274 -0.50 -10.38 -5.46
C VAL A 274 0.16 -11.75 -5.34
N ALA A 275 -0.54 -12.80 -5.78
CA ALA A 275 0.02 -14.12 -6.05
C ALA A 275 0.19 -14.28 -7.56
N ALA A 276 1.42 -14.19 -8.06
CA ALA A 276 1.74 -14.33 -9.48
C ALA A 276 3.08 -15.07 -9.63
N VAL A 277 3.01 -16.35 -9.90
CA VAL A 277 4.20 -17.24 -9.87
C VAL A 277 4.72 -17.62 -11.25
N ASP A 278 3.98 -17.35 -12.32
CA ASP A 278 4.33 -17.71 -13.69
C ASP A 278 3.91 -16.63 -14.71
N ALA A 279 4.16 -16.89 -15.99
CA ALA A 279 3.86 -15.95 -17.07
C ALA A 279 2.36 -15.60 -17.17
N GLU A 280 1.47 -16.58 -17.02
CA GLU A 280 0.03 -16.40 -17.10
C GLU A 280 -0.42 -15.36 -16.05
N GLU A 281 -0.02 -15.57 -14.80
CA GLU A 281 -0.41 -14.70 -13.69
C GLU A 281 0.25 -13.31 -13.74
N LYS A 282 1.50 -13.24 -14.20
CA LYS A 282 2.18 -11.96 -14.44
C LYS A 282 1.48 -11.17 -15.54
N VAL A 283 1.11 -11.79 -16.63
CA VAL A 283 0.43 -11.15 -17.78
C VAL A 283 -0.93 -10.57 -17.38
N GLU A 284 -1.68 -11.23 -16.49
CA GLU A 284 -2.94 -10.64 -15.97
C GLU A 284 -2.69 -9.26 -15.33
N GLY A 285 -1.71 -9.17 -14.45
CA GLY A 285 -1.33 -7.90 -13.81
C GLY A 285 -0.80 -6.86 -14.81
N TYR A 286 0.07 -7.28 -15.70
CA TYR A 286 0.63 -6.42 -16.74
C TYR A 286 -0.43 -5.88 -17.69
N ARG A 287 -1.38 -6.71 -18.11
CA ARG A 287 -2.49 -6.29 -18.99
C ARG A 287 -3.39 -5.25 -18.33
N ASN A 288 -3.70 -5.43 -17.03
CA ASN A 288 -4.48 -4.45 -16.29
C ASN A 288 -3.74 -3.11 -16.19
N TRP A 289 -2.43 -3.14 -15.88
CA TRP A 289 -1.62 -1.92 -15.86
C TRP A 289 -1.55 -1.23 -17.23
N LEU A 290 -1.36 -1.99 -18.31
CA LEU A 290 -1.39 -1.46 -19.67
C LEU A 290 -2.74 -0.79 -19.98
N GLY A 291 -3.85 -1.42 -19.61
CA GLY A 291 -5.18 -0.89 -19.79
C GLY A 291 -5.43 0.41 -19.01
N LEU A 292 -4.88 0.52 -17.80
CA LEU A 292 -4.89 1.77 -17.01
C LEU A 292 -4.09 2.88 -17.71
N MET A 293 -2.89 2.57 -18.18
CA MET A 293 -2.01 3.55 -18.85
C MET A 293 -2.52 4.00 -20.23
N LYS A 294 -3.20 3.11 -20.94
CA LYS A 294 -3.91 3.45 -22.19
C LYS A 294 -5.27 4.13 -21.95
N GLY A 295 -5.77 4.12 -20.71
CA GLY A 295 -7.10 4.63 -20.39
C GLY A 295 -8.25 3.76 -20.91
N THR A 296 -7.99 2.49 -21.24
CA THR A 296 -8.93 1.58 -21.89
C THR A 296 -9.42 0.45 -20.99
N LEU A 297 -8.89 0.33 -19.78
CA LEU A 297 -9.35 -0.71 -18.85
C LEU A 297 -10.82 -0.52 -18.52
N GLN A 298 -11.59 -1.60 -18.72
CA GLN A 298 -13.02 -1.66 -18.42
C GLN A 298 -13.37 -2.98 -17.77
N GLU A 299 -14.38 -2.95 -16.91
CA GLU A 299 -14.93 -4.11 -16.24
C GLU A 299 -16.46 -4.07 -16.26
N SER A 300 -17.08 -5.16 -16.71
CA SER A 300 -18.53 -5.28 -16.75
C SER A 300 -19.04 -5.95 -15.48
N ILE A 301 -19.98 -5.32 -14.80
CA ILE A 301 -20.62 -5.86 -13.60
C ILE A 301 -22.14 -5.91 -13.79
N GLU A 302 -22.73 -7.02 -13.35
CA GLU A 302 -24.18 -7.15 -13.26
C GLU A 302 -24.69 -6.54 -11.95
N LYS A 303 -25.56 -5.54 -12.04
CA LYS A 303 -26.21 -4.92 -10.89
C LYS A 303 -27.69 -4.72 -11.16
N ASN A 304 -28.56 -5.35 -10.35
CA ASN A 304 -30.02 -5.27 -10.48
C ASN A 304 -30.54 -5.64 -11.89
N GLY A 305 -29.95 -6.68 -12.51
CA GLY A 305 -30.33 -7.16 -13.85
C GLY A 305 -29.89 -6.23 -14.99
N LYS A 306 -28.98 -5.30 -14.74
CA LYS A 306 -28.38 -4.42 -15.74
C LYS A 306 -26.85 -4.58 -15.75
N THR A 307 -26.28 -4.71 -16.94
CA THR A 307 -24.83 -4.66 -17.13
C THR A 307 -24.35 -3.22 -17.02
N ILE A 308 -23.48 -2.95 -16.06
CA ILE A 308 -22.81 -1.64 -15.89
C ILE A 308 -21.35 -1.83 -16.28
N VAL A 309 -20.89 -1.03 -17.24
CA VAL A 309 -19.47 -0.98 -17.61
C VAL A 309 -18.77 0.05 -16.72
N ARG A 310 -17.81 -0.39 -15.94
CA ARG A 310 -16.90 0.49 -15.18
C ARG A 310 -15.66 0.80 -16.02
N ALA A 311 -15.29 2.06 -16.02
CA ALA A 311 -14.10 2.60 -16.70
C ALA A 311 -13.47 3.69 -15.82
N LEU A 312 -12.34 4.21 -16.24
CA LEU A 312 -11.71 5.36 -15.57
C LEU A 312 -12.62 6.59 -15.60
N SER A 313 -12.78 7.24 -14.46
CA SER A 313 -13.56 8.46 -14.30
C SER A 313 -12.94 9.62 -15.09
N LYS A 314 -13.80 10.45 -15.67
CA LYS A 314 -13.38 11.72 -16.28
C LYS A 314 -13.05 12.77 -15.22
N ASP A 315 -12.28 13.79 -15.60
CA ASP A 315 -12.07 14.94 -14.76
C ASP A 315 -13.38 15.67 -14.48
N ARG A 316 -13.49 16.31 -13.32
CA ARG A 316 -14.64 17.13 -12.93
C ARG A 316 -14.44 18.56 -13.42
N GLU A 317 -15.46 19.17 -13.95
CA GLU A 317 -15.46 20.59 -14.34
C GLU A 317 -16.28 21.39 -13.36
N ILE A 318 -15.73 22.47 -12.85
CA ILE A 318 -16.42 23.41 -11.96
C ILE A 318 -16.32 24.83 -12.51
N LYS A 319 -17.37 25.63 -12.30
CA LYS A 319 -17.33 27.07 -12.54
C LYS A 319 -16.45 27.70 -11.47
N ASN A 320 -15.43 28.42 -11.88
CA ASN A 320 -14.57 29.16 -10.94
C ASN A 320 -15.06 30.58 -10.70
N LEU A 321 -14.50 31.26 -9.69
CA LEU A 321 -14.95 32.58 -9.25
C LEU A 321 -14.51 33.74 -10.17
N ILE A 322 -13.75 33.48 -11.21
CA ILE A 322 -13.27 34.48 -12.17
C ILE A 322 -13.96 34.40 -13.54
N GLY A 323 -15.06 33.65 -13.62
CA GLY A 323 -15.90 33.57 -14.83
C GLY A 323 -15.44 32.50 -15.84
N GLY A 324 -14.64 31.52 -15.41
CA GLY A 324 -14.18 30.41 -16.24
C GLY A 324 -14.52 29.05 -15.65
N THR A 325 -13.91 27.99 -16.19
CA THR A 325 -14.02 26.62 -15.71
C THR A 325 -12.66 26.13 -15.21
N THR A 326 -12.66 25.42 -14.08
CA THR A 326 -11.49 24.70 -13.56
C THR A 326 -11.76 23.20 -13.66
N LYS A 327 -10.75 22.44 -14.10
CA LYS A 327 -10.80 20.98 -14.09
C LYS A 327 -10.15 20.45 -12.82
N LEU A 328 -10.88 19.60 -12.09
CA LEU A 328 -10.37 18.81 -10.98
C LEU A 328 -10.12 17.40 -11.48
N HIS A 329 -8.95 16.83 -11.13
CA HIS A 329 -8.60 15.48 -11.56
C HIS A 329 -9.61 14.45 -11.04
N GLY A 330 -10.19 13.68 -11.95
CA GLY A 330 -11.21 12.69 -11.64
C GLY A 330 -10.65 11.39 -11.08
N ARG A 331 -9.33 11.17 -11.21
CA ARG A 331 -8.65 9.94 -10.84
C ARG A 331 -7.54 10.18 -9.83
N SER A 332 -7.29 9.17 -9.00
CA SER A 332 -6.09 9.04 -8.19
C SER A 332 -4.85 8.98 -9.09
N LEU A 333 -3.76 9.63 -8.72
CA LEU A 333 -2.47 9.41 -9.39
C LEU A 333 -1.98 8.01 -9.05
N MET A 334 -1.68 7.21 -10.06
CA MET A 334 -1.30 5.82 -9.88
C MET A 334 0.22 5.64 -9.88
N LEU A 335 0.72 4.95 -8.84
CA LEU A 335 2.05 4.38 -8.75
C LEU A 335 1.93 2.88 -9.01
N LEU A 336 3.01 2.22 -9.40
CA LEU A 336 3.08 0.77 -9.52
C LEU A 336 4.16 0.23 -8.57
N ARG A 337 3.83 -0.74 -7.73
CA ARG A 337 4.84 -1.45 -6.95
C ARG A 337 5.32 -2.67 -7.72
N ASN A 338 6.56 -2.62 -8.21
CA ASN A 338 7.27 -3.77 -8.75
C ASN A 338 7.70 -4.70 -7.61
N VAL A 339 8.13 -5.92 -7.92
CA VAL A 339 8.69 -6.81 -6.91
C VAL A 339 10.14 -6.43 -6.56
N GLY A 340 10.62 -6.94 -5.42
CA GLY A 340 11.98 -6.73 -4.92
C GLY A 340 13.06 -7.51 -5.68
N HIS A 341 14.22 -7.66 -5.05
CA HIS A 341 15.40 -8.27 -5.69
C HIS A 341 15.51 -9.79 -5.49
N LEU A 342 14.68 -10.40 -4.61
CA LEU A 342 14.89 -11.79 -4.17
C LEU A 342 14.46 -12.82 -5.21
N MET A 343 13.22 -12.74 -5.71
CA MET A 343 12.60 -13.83 -6.44
C MET A 343 13.02 -13.90 -7.88
N THR A 344 13.09 -15.14 -8.40
CA THR A 344 13.12 -15.46 -9.82
C THR A 344 11.73 -15.83 -10.31
N ASN A 345 11.55 -15.93 -11.63
CA ASN A 345 10.25 -16.28 -12.21
C ASN A 345 10.44 -17.11 -13.50
N PRO A 346 9.69 -18.22 -13.65
CA PRO A 346 9.81 -19.10 -14.81
C PRO A 346 9.23 -18.51 -16.11
N ALA A 347 8.69 -17.29 -16.10
CA ALA A 347 8.19 -16.63 -17.30
C ALA A 347 9.28 -16.47 -18.39
N ILE A 348 10.52 -16.25 -17.98
CA ILE A 348 11.68 -16.16 -18.87
C ILE A 348 12.85 -16.95 -18.26
N LEU A 349 13.50 -17.75 -19.09
CA LEU A 349 14.72 -18.46 -18.72
C LEU A 349 15.92 -17.98 -19.54
N VAL A 350 17.10 -17.97 -18.92
CA VAL A 350 18.40 -17.79 -19.58
C VAL A 350 19.26 -18.99 -19.24
N ASP A 351 19.74 -19.69 -20.24
CA ASP A 351 20.54 -20.94 -20.09
C ASP A 351 19.85 -22.01 -19.20
N GLY A 352 18.51 -22.05 -19.22
CA GLY A 352 17.67 -22.96 -18.46
C GLY A 352 17.33 -22.48 -17.03
N GLU A 353 17.94 -21.41 -16.53
CA GLU A 353 17.65 -20.81 -15.23
C GLU A 353 16.62 -19.67 -15.33
N GLU A 354 15.74 -19.54 -14.32
CA GLU A 354 14.80 -18.44 -14.21
C GLU A 354 15.53 -17.10 -14.04
N ILE A 355 15.01 -16.05 -14.68
CA ILE A 355 15.53 -14.68 -14.48
C ILE A 355 14.97 -14.06 -13.20
N PHE A 356 15.67 -13.05 -12.66
CA PHE A 356 15.15 -12.25 -11.55
C PHE A 356 13.88 -11.51 -11.94
N GLU A 357 12.82 -11.73 -11.18
CA GLU A 357 11.50 -11.13 -11.40
C GLU A 357 11.54 -9.60 -11.31
N GLY A 358 12.35 -9.03 -10.40
CA GLY A 358 12.53 -7.59 -10.27
C GLY A 358 13.17 -6.94 -11.50
N ILE A 359 14.06 -7.65 -12.21
CA ILE A 359 14.64 -7.19 -13.49
C ILE A 359 13.58 -7.25 -14.59
N MET A 360 12.79 -8.34 -14.63
CA MET A 360 11.68 -8.48 -15.58
C MET A 360 10.66 -7.35 -15.40
N ASP A 361 10.22 -7.09 -14.18
CA ASP A 361 9.28 -6.01 -13.91
C ASP A 361 9.83 -4.65 -14.36
N ALA A 362 11.11 -4.36 -14.08
CA ALA A 362 11.74 -3.10 -14.47
C ALA A 362 11.86 -2.88 -15.98
N LEU A 363 11.82 -3.95 -16.77
CA LEU A 363 11.84 -3.87 -18.24
C LEU A 363 10.46 -3.93 -18.88
N VAL A 364 9.49 -4.58 -18.23
CA VAL A 364 8.14 -4.73 -18.74
C VAL A 364 7.26 -3.56 -18.30
N THR A 365 7.21 -3.24 -17.00
CA THR A 365 6.25 -2.24 -16.49
C THR A 365 6.45 -0.84 -17.05
N PRO A 366 7.69 -0.35 -17.32
CA PRO A 366 7.88 0.92 -18.01
C PRO A 366 7.48 0.86 -19.48
N LEU A 367 7.67 -0.27 -20.18
CA LEU A 367 7.14 -0.44 -21.55
C LEU A 367 5.62 -0.19 -21.57
N LEU A 368 4.90 -0.77 -20.62
CA LEU A 368 3.45 -0.60 -20.49
C LEU A 368 3.05 0.86 -20.20
N SER A 369 3.92 1.62 -19.57
CA SER A 369 3.70 3.01 -19.17
C SER A 369 4.04 4.00 -20.31
N VAL A 370 4.74 3.58 -21.36
CA VAL A 370 5.03 4.43 -22.53
C VAL A 370 3.74 4.99 -23.14
N ALA A 371 2.65 4.24 -23.11
CA ALA A 371 1.34 4.68 -23.58
C ALA A 371 0.85 5.94 -22.85
N ASP A 372 1.10 6.04 -21.54
CA ASP A 372 0.78 7.24 -20.74
C ASP A 372 1.79 8.37 -20.97
N ILE A 373 3.11 8.06 -20.84
CA ILE A 373 4.17 9.06 -20.92
C ILE A 373 4.15 9.82 -22.27
N ARG A 374 3.93 9.09 -23.38
CA ARG A 374 3.89 9.64 -24.73
C ARG A 374 2.51 10.07 -25.20
N SER A 375 1.46 9.76 -24.44
CA SER A 375 0.08 10.05 -24.82
C SER A 375 -0.21 11.55 -24.83
N THR A 376 -0.97 12.01 -25.81
CA THR A 376 -1.61 13.32 -25.84
C THR A 376 -3.00 13.31 -25.20
N ASN A 377 -3.43 12.18 -24.64
CA ASN A 377 -4.71 12.03 -23.98
C ASN A 377 -4.79 12.96 -22.76
N GLU A 378 -5.86 13.74 -22.67
CA GLU A 378 -6.11 14.65 -21.55
C GLU A 378 -6.23 13.93 -20.19
N ASN A 379 -6.65 12.66 -20.21
CA ASN A 379 -6.88 11.84 -19.01
C ASN A 379 -5.71 10.91 -18.67
N LYS A 380 -4.49 11.27 -19.06
CA LYS A 380 -3.30 10.48 -18.72
C LYS A 380 -3.01 10.48 -17.20
N ASN A 381 -2.26 9.48 -16.75
CA ASN A 381 -1.89 9.35 -15.34
C ASN A 381 -0.91 10.44 -14.89
N SER A 382 0.29 10.50 -15.45
CA SER A 382 1.27 11.54 -15.12
C SER A 382 1.21 12.71 -16.12
N ARG A 383 1.06 13.91 -15.60
CA ARG A 383 1.11 15.15 -16.39
C ARG A 383 2.53 15.69 -16.52
N LYS A 384 3.46 15.11 -15.79
CA LYS A 384 4.90 15.48 -15.80
C LYS A 384 5.77 14.51 -16.63
N GLY A 385 5.16 13.49 -17.25
CA GLY A 385 5.88 12.51 -18.06
C GLY A 385 6.76 11.57 -17.23
N SER A 386 6.37 11.29 -16.03
CA SER A 386 7.07 10.39 -15.10
C SER A 386 6.27 9.10 -14.88
N MET A 387 7.00 8.01 -14.61
CA MET A 387 6.44 6.79 -14.06
C MET A 387 6.95 6.61 -12.63
N TYR A 388 6.03 6.34 -11.71
CA TYR A 388 6.31 6.21 -10.29
C TYR A 388 6.33 4.74 -9.90
N ILE A 389 7.52 4.23 -9.57
CA ILE A 389 7.73 2.83 -9.21
C ILE A 389 8.06 2.72 -7.73
N VAL A 390 7.23 1.99 -6.99
CA VAL A 390 7.54 1.61 -5.61
C VAL A 390 8.45 0.39 -5.65
N LYS A 391 9.61 0.48 -4.98
CA LYS A 391 10.56 -0.63 -4.89
C LYS A 391 10.62 -1.16 -3.46
N PRO A 392 10.10 -2.39 -3.24
CA PRO A 392 10.01 -2.98 -1.91
C PRO A 392 11.28 -3.73 -1.51
N LYS A 393 11.41 -4.01 -0.22
CA LYS A 393 12.32 -5.00 0.36
C LYS A 393 13.78 -4.85 -0.04
N MET A 394 14.26 -3.59 -0.13
CA MET A 394 15.68 -3.29 -0.35
C MET A 394 16.45 -3.26 0.98
N HIS A 395 17.61 -3.89 1.01
CA HIS A 395 18.48 -3.96 2.17
C HIS A 395 19.71 -3.05 2.01
N GLY A 396 19.57 -1.81 2.44
CA GLY A 396 20.65 -0.84 2.47
C GLY A 396 20.91 -0.09 1.16
N PRO A 397 21.86 0.88 1.18
CA PRO A 397 22.05 1.82 0.09
C PRO A 397 22.60 1.18 -1.20
N GLU A 398 23.32 0.07 -1.11
CA GLU A 398 23.84 -0.63 -2.29
C GLU A 398 22.71 -1.22 -3.14
N GLU A 399 21.66 -1.74 -2.49
CA GLU A 399 20.49 -2.26 -3.19
C GLU A 399 19.63 -1.14 -3.78
N VAL A 400 19.56 0.02 -3.11
CA VAL A 400 18.91 1.21 -3.68
C VAL A 400 19.69 1.70 -4.90
N ALA A 401 21.02 1.76 -4.83
CA ALA A 401 21.87 2.12 -5.97
C ALA A 401 21.70 1.14 -7.14
N PHE A 402 21.56 -0.15 -6.86
CA PHE A 402 21.28 -1.17 -7.89
C PHE A 402 19.91 -0.93 -8.54
N ALA A 403 18.86 -0.59 -7.77
CA ALA A 403 17.56 -0.24 -8.32
C ALA A 403 17.63 1.00 -9.23
N VAL A 404 18.42 1.99 -8.87
CA VAL A 404 18.69 3.19 -9.69
C VAL A 404 19.38 2.79 -11.01
N GLU A 405 20.44 1.98 -10.95
CA GLU A 405 21.11 1.46 -12.15
C GLU A 405 20.15 0.67 -13.05
N LEU A 406 19.31 -0.17 -12.47
CA LEU A 406 18.29 -0.94 -13.18
C LEU A 406 17.30 -0.03 -13.92
N PHE A 407 16.85 1.06 -13.28
CA PHE A 407 15.96 2.03 -13.89
C PHE A 407 16.64 2.82 -15.02
N GLU A 408 17.91 3.20 -14.86
CA GLU A 408 18.70 3.84 -15.92
C GLU A 408 18.83 2.92 -17.15
N ARG A 409 19.12 1.64 -16.92
CA ARG A 409 19.22 0.65 -17.98
C ARG A 409 17.88 0.41 -18.67
N ALA A 410 16.78 0.40 -17.92
CA ALA A 410 15.44 0.29 -18.48
C ALA A 410 15.07 1.53 -19.32
N GLU A 411 15.37 2.74 -18.85
CA GLU A 411 15.18 3.96 -19.63
C GLU A 411 15.95 3.93 -20.96
N GLN A 412 17.22 3.52 -20.93
CA GLN A 412 18.03 3.37 -22.14
C GLN A 412 17.48 2.31 -23.08
N ALA A 413 17.09 1.14 -22.56
CA ALA A 413 16.54 0.03 -23.32
C ALA A 413 15.23 0.40 -24.04
N LEU A 414 14.43 1.29 -23.44
CA LEU A 414 13.12 1.72 -23.92
C LEU A 414 13.16 3.08 -24.65
N GLY A 415 14.32 3.73 -24.73
CA GLY A 415 14.46 5.06 -25.30
C GLY A 415 13.64 6.13 -24.59
N LEU A 416 13.51 6.02 -23.26
CA LEU A 416 12.85 7.01 -22.42
C LEU A 416 13.81 8.13 -22.01
N PRO A 417 13.31 9.35 -21.75
CA PRO A 417 14.13 10.40 -21.17
C PRO A 417 14.77 9.95 -19.87
N ALA A 418 16.00 10.36 -19.62
CA ALA A 418 16.68 10.04 -18.37
C ALA A 418 15.87 10.54 -17.16
N LYS A 419 15.82 9.71 -16.10
CA LYS A 419 15.10 9.98 -14.86
C LYS A 419 13.56 10.07 -15.02
N SER A 420 13.00 9.51 -16.10
CA SER A 420 11.56 9.33 -16.25
C SER A 420 11.01 8.37 -15.20
N LEU A 421 11.79 7.35 -14.84
CA LEU A 421 11.43 6.38 -13.82
C LEU A 421 11.83 6.91 -12.44
N LYS A 422 10.83 7.14 -11.59
CA LYS A 422 10.99 7.60 -10.22
C LYS A 422 10.92 6.42 -9.27
N ILE A 423 11.54 6.55 -8.11
CA ILE A 423 11.56 5.49 -7.09
C ILE A 423 10.86 5.92 -5.80
N GLY A 424 9.93 5.10 -5.33
CA GLY A 424 9.45 5.11 -3.96
C GLY A 424 10.23 4.07 -3.15
N ILE A 425 10.98 4.51 -2.15
CA ILE A 425 11.76 3.64 -1.28
C ILE A 425 10.88 3.17 -0.14
N MET A 426 10.63 1.85 -0.07
CA MET A 426 10.05 1.25 1.13
C MET A 426 11.13 1.09 2.20
N ASP A 427 10.96 1.79 3.31
CA ASP A 427 11.77 1.62 4.51
C ASP A 427 11.15 0.49 5.35
N GLU A 428 11.45 -0.74 4.98
CA GLU A 428 10.80 -1.93 5.55
C GLU A 428 11.77 -3.07 5.84
N GLU A 429 13.08 -2.80 5.71
CA GLU A 429 14.14 -3.74 6.08
C GLU A 429 15.10 -3.05 7.06
N ARG A 430 15.56 -3.78 8.05
CA ARG A 430 16.35 -3.21 9.15
C ARG A 430 17.61 -2.49 8.68
N ARG A 431 18.35 -3.06 7.72
CA ARG A 431 19.56 -2.45 7.16
C ARG A 431 19.29 -1.17 6.36
N THR A 432 18.10 -1.02 5.80
CA THR A 432 17.65 0.24 5.20
C THR A 432 17.30 1.27 6.27
N SER A 433 16.57 0.88 7.31
CA SER A 433 16.19 1.81 8.40
C SER A 433 17.39 2.43 9.11
N VAL A 434 18.41 1.62 9.41
CA VAL A 434 19.62 2.11 10.10
C VAL A 434 20.56 2.91 9.20
N ASN A 435 20.38 2.86 7.86
CA ASN A 435 21.16 3.57 6.86
C ASN A 435 20.27 4.44 5.94
N LEU A 436 19.11 4.90 6.42
CA LEU A 436 18.09 5.52 5.57
C LEU A 436 18.60 6.75 4.80
N LYS A 437 19.38 7.63 5.45
CA LYS A 437 19.97 8.80 4.79
C LYS A 437 20.84 8.40 3.59
N ASN A 438 21.64 7.34 3.75
CA ASN A 438 22.49 6.80 2.68
C ASN A 438 21.64 6.17 1.55
N CYS A 439 20.52 5.53 1.89
CA CYS A 439 19.59 4.99 0.91
C CYS A 439 18.94 6.11 0.07
N ILE A 440 18.50 7.19 0.70
CA ILE A 440 17.94 8.35 -0.02
C ILE A 440 19.01 9.00 -0.90
N ALA A 441 20.25 9.13 -0.40
CA ALA A 441 21.37 9.68 -1.17
C ALA A 441 21.65 8.91 -2.46
N ALA A 442 21.57 7.58 -2.41
CA ALA A 442 21.76 6.70 -3.57
C ALA A 442 20.71 6.92 -4.69
N ALA A 443 19.55 7.50 -4.36
CA ALA A 443 18.47 7.77 -5.31
C ALA A 443 18.00 9.24 -5.27
N LYS A 444 18.86 10.17 -4.86
CA LYS A 444 18.49 11.56 -4.55
C LYS A 444 17.79 12.33 -5.68
N ASP A 445 18.00 11.94 -6.92
CA ASP A 445 17.41 12.57 -8.11
C ASP A 445 16.22 11.82 -8.70
N ARG A 446 15.78 10.73 -8.04
CA ARG A 446 14.63 9.89 -8.43
C ARG A 446 13.62 9.66 -7.31
N THR A 447 13.98 9.92 -6.06
CA THR A 447 13.14 9.65 -4.88
C THR A 447 11.86 10.45 -4.93
N ILE A 448 10.70 9.76 -4.86
CA ILE A 448 9.37 10.36 -4.80
C ILE A 448 8.60 10.00 -3.54
N PHE A 449 9.05 9.01 -2.79
CA PHE A 449 8.64 8.80 -1.41
C PHE A 449 9.64 7.94 -0.63
N ILE A 450 9.54 8.05 0.69
CA ILE A 450 9.91 7.02 1.66
C ILE A 450 8.66 6.62 2.41
N ASN A 451 8.53 5.35 2.77
CA ASN A 451 7.36 4.85 3.49
C ASN A 451 7.78 3.82 4.52
N THR A 452 7.22 3.90 5.73
CA THR A 452 7.42 2.90 6.77
C THR A 452 6.48 1.71 6.56
N GLY A 453 7.01 0.61 6.02
CA GLY A 453 6.34 -0.68 5.92
C GLY A 453 6.54 -1.50 7.20
N PHE A 454 5.89 -1.11 8.30
CA PHE A 454 6.15 -1.62 9.64
C PHE A 454 5.94 -3.14 9.78
N MET A 455 5.11 -3.75 8.95
CA MET A 455 4.85 -5.19 9.00
C MET A 455 6.07 -5.99 8.52
N ASP A 456 6.58 -5.72 7.32
CA ASP A 456 7.82 -6.31 6.83
C ASP A 456 9.00 -5.96 7.74
N ARG A 457 9.08 -4.70 8.20
CA ARG A 457 10.13 -4.25 9.11
C ARG A 457 10.15 -5.05 10.41
N THR A 458 8.97 -5.39 10.95
CA THR A 458 8.82 -6.26 12.13
C THR A 458 9.30 -7.68 11.83
N GLY A 459 8.94 -8.23 10.68
CA GLY A 459 9.41 -9.54 10.25
C GLY A 459 10.93 -9.62 10.13
N ASP A 460 11.56 -8.59 9.57
CA ASP A 460 13.02 -8.49 9.47
C ASP A 460 13.69 -8.27 10.82
N GLU A 461 13.09 -7.49 11.73
CA GLU A 461 13.59 -7.33 13.11
C GLU A 461 13.64 -8.67 13.85
N ILE A 462 12.57 -9.47 13.76
CA ILE A 462 12.53 -10.80 14.38
C ILE A 462 13.59 -11.71 13.76
N HIS A 463 13.68 -11.78 12.44
CA HIS A 463 14.62 -12.64 11.74
C HIS A 463 16.07 -12.26 12.03
N THR A 464 16.41 -10.98 11.97
CA THR A 464 17.77 -10.48 12.25
C THR A 464 18.22 -10.84 13.65
N SER A 465 17.30 -10.90 14.63
CA SER A 465 17.58 -11.21 16.02
C SER A 465 17.23 -12.64 16.42
N MET A 466 16.98 -13.53 15.46
CA MET A 466 16.45 -14.88 15.68
C MET A 466 17.26 -15.68 16.68
N GLU A 467 18.59 -15.60 16.63
CA GLU A 467 19.50 -16.38 17.48
C GLU A 467 19.75 -15.76 18.87
N ALA A 468 19.27 -14.55 19.11
CA ALA A 468 19.62 -13.80 20.32
C ALA A 468 18.76 -14.15 21.54
N ALA A 469 17.44 -14.02 21.41
CA ALA A 469 16.49 -14.20 22.52
C ALA A 469 15.05 -14.34 22.02
N PRO A 470 14.13 -14.82 22.90
CA PRO A 470 12.70 -14.78 22.60
C PRO A 470 12.21 -13.35 22.42
N VAL A 471 11.39 -13.12 21.39
CA VAL A 471 10.72 -11.83 21.18
C VAL A 471 9.44 -11.75 22.02
N VAL A 472 9.01 -10.52 22.33
CA VAL A 472 7.74 -10.27 23.01
C VAL A 472 6.56 -10.79 22.20
N ARG A 473 5.39 -10.90 22.82
CA ARG A 473 4.14 -11.23 22.12
C ARG A 473 3.87 -10.24 21.01
N LYS A 474 3.24 -10.68 19.92
CA LYS A 474 3.04 -9.89 18.68
C LYS A 474 2.41 -8.51 18.93
N GLU A 475 1.39 -8.43 19.78
CA GLU A 475 0.79 -7.13 20.13
C GLU A 475 1.75 -6.20 20.89
N ALA A 476 2.62 -6.74 21.70
CA ALA A 476 3.59 -5.95 22.46
C ALA A 476 4.73 -5.38 21.60
N VAL A 477 4.96 -5.94 20.40
CA VAL A 477 5.97 -5.40 19.47
C VAL A 477 5.68 -3.95 19.10
N LYS A 478 4.40 -3.58 18.98
CA LYS A 478 3.93 -2.23 18.61
C LYS A 478 4.32 -1.15 19.65
N THR A 479 4.66 -1.54 20.87
CA THR A 479 5.01 -0.63 21.96
C THR A 479 6.50 -0.61 22.27
N GLN A 480 7.32 -1.32 21.49
CA GLN A 480 8.75 -1.40 21.70
C GLN A 480 9.49 -0.14 21.19
N LYS A 481 10.66 0.12 21.77
CA LYS A 481 11.45 1.32 21.45
C LYS A 481 11.86 1.41 19.98
N TRP A 482 12.24 0.27 19.39
CA TRP A 482 12.73 0.24 18.00
C TRP A 482 11.68 0.75 17.00
N ILE A 483 10.39 0.41 17.20
CA ILE A 483 9.35 0.81 16.26
C ILE A 483 9.02 2.30 16.39
N ALA A 484 9.02 2.83 17.61
CA ALA A 484 8.86 4.26 17.84
C ALA A 484 10.01 5.07 17.20
N ALA A 485 11.25 4.60 17.37
CA ALA A 485 12.43 5.20 16.74
C ALA A 485 12.38 5.08 15.22
N TYR A 486 11.99 3.94 14.68
CA TYR A 486 11.79 3.69 13.24
C TYR A 486 10.81 4.68 12.61
N GLU A 487 9.62 4.81 13.19
CA GLU A 487 8.57 5.70 12.70
C GLU A 487 8.95 7.20 12.81
N ASN A 488 9.65 7.59 13.88
CA ASN A 488 10.11 8.95 14.07
C ASN A 488 11.29 9.31 13.16
N ARG A 489 12.32 8.45 13.13
CA ARG A 489 13.55 8.70 12.36
C ARG A 489 13.30 8.75 10.87
N ASN A 490 12.38 7.92 10.35
CA ASN A 490 11.98 7.96 8.95
C ASN A 490 11.52 9.37 8.54
N VAL A 491 10.61 9.98 9.29
CA VAL A 491 10.11 11.33 9.02
C VAL A 491 11.23 12.37 9.19
N ALA A 492 11.98 12.32 10.29
CA ALA A 492 13.03 13.29 10.59
C ALA A 492 14.14 13.28 9.51
N ILE A 493 14.58 12.10 9.08
CA ILE A 493 15.58 11.95 8.02
C ILE A 493 15.02 12.42 6.67
N GLY A 494 13.77 12.05 6.34
CA GLY A 494 13.12 12.53 5.12
C GLY A 494 13.04 14.06 5.05
N LEU A 495 12.70 14.71 6.15
CA LEU A 495 12.65 16.17 6.23
C LEU A 495 14.05 16.79 6.10
N LYS A 496 15.08 16.20 6.73
CA LYS A 496 16.47 16.63 6.58
C LYS A 496 16.98 16.49 5.14
N CYS A 497 16.58 15.43 4.44
CA CYS A 497 16.92 15.21 3.03
C CYS A 497 16.10 16.05 2.05
N GLY A 498 15.19 16.91 2.52
CA GLY A 498 14.44 17.84 1.68
C GLY A 498 13.26 17.23 0.91
N LEU A 499 12.63 16.20 1.45
CA LEU A 499 11.47 15.56 0.79
C LEU A 499 10.24 16.47 0.77
N GLN A 500 10.05 17.33 1.79
CA GLN A 500 8.93 18.26 1.82
C GLN A 500 8.86 19.13 0.55
N GLY A 501 7.72 19.09 -0.14
CA GLY A 501 7.51 19.84 -1.39
C GLY A 501 8.06 19.17 -2.66
N LYS A 502 8.63 17.96 -2.55
CA LYS A 502 9.18 17.19 -3.67
C LYS A 502 8.77 15.72 -3.68
N ALA A 503 8.56 15.13 -2.52
CA ALA A 503 8.29 13.71 -2.33
C ALA A 503 7.37 13.49 -1.12
N GLN A 504 6.76 12.31 -1.07
CA GLN A 504 5.92 11.89 0.05
C GLN A 504 6.77 11.32 1.20
N ILE A 505 6.27 11.49 2.41
CA ILE A 505 6.67 10.73 3.59
C ILE A 505 5.44 9.95 4.02
N GLY A 506 5.46 8.64 3.80
CA GLY A 506 4.30 7.77 3.97
C GLY A 506 4.40 6.89 5.21
N LYS A 507 3.23 6.45 5.68
CA LYS A 507 3.09 5.50 6.79
C LYS A 507 2.13 4.36 6.45
N GLY A 508 2.12 3.35 7.31
CA GLY A 508 1.55 2.04 7.07
C GLY A 508 0.03 1.95 6.94
N MET A 509 -0.39 0.73 6.60
CA MET A 509 -1.76 0.33 6.34
C MET A 509 -2.62 0.30 7.61
N TRP A 510 -3.88 0.72 7.50
CA TRP A 510 -4.91 0.37 8.48
C TRP A 510 -5.35 -1.09 8.29
N PRO A 511 -5.14 -1.97 9.28
CA PRO A 511 -5.29 -3.41 9.06
C PRO A 511 -6.72 -3.94 9.25
N LYS A 512 -7.65 -3.14 9.81
CA LYS A 512 -9.01 -3.55 10.18
C LYS A 512 -10.05 -2.89 9.25
N PRO A 513 -10.32 -3.45 8.05
CA PRO A 513 -11.13 -2.78 7.03
C PRO A 513 -12.58 -2.50 7.44
N ASP A 514 -13.11 -3.24 8.42
CA ASP A 514 -14.48 -3.06 8.92
C ASP A 514 -14.56 -2.14 10.17
N SER A 515 -13.42 -1.79 10.81
CA SER A 515 -13.35 -0.96 12.02
C SER A 515 -13.01 0.48 11.66
N MET A 516 -13.91 1.16 10.98
CA MET A 516 -13.70 2.54 10.52
C MET A 516 -13.83 3.56 11.66
N LYS A 517 -14.62 3.27 12.69
CA LYS A 517 -14.69 4.09 13.90
C LYS A 517 -13.34 4.20 14.60
N ASP A 518 -12.66 3.06 14.78
CA ASP A 518 -11.32 3.03 15.39
C ASP A 518 -10.30 3.75 14.49
N MET A 519 -10.41 3.59 13.17
CA MET A 519 -9.55 4.30 12.23
C MET A 519 -9.70 5.81 12.37
N LEU A 520 -10.91 6.33 12.40
CA LEU A 520 -11.16 7.77 12.60
C LEU A 520 -10.62 8.27 13.93
N ALA A 521 -10.73 7.47 14.99
CA ALA A 521 -10.24 7.85 16.31
C ALA A 521 -8.71 7.88 16.43
N THR A 522 -7.99 7.06 15.65
CA THR A 522 -6.56 6.81 15.91
C THR A 522 -5.63 7.17 14.75
N LYS A 523 -6.07 7.05 13.49
CA LYS A 523 -5.17 7.20 12.32
C LYS A 523 -4.74 8.65 12.05
N ALA A 524 -5.36 9.65 12.67
CA ALA A 524 -4.87 11.02 12.69
C ALA A 524 -3.42 11.13 13.24
N ALA A 525 -2.97 10.14 13.99
CA ALA A 525 -1.58 10.04 14.45
C ALA A 525 -0.57 10.09 13.28
N HIS A 526 -0.89 9.54 12.11
CA HIS A 526 -0.01 9.53 10.95
C HIS A 526 0.26 10.95 10.38
N PRO A 527 -0.74 11.75 9.98
CA PRO A 527 -0.49 13.12 9.57
C PRO A 527 0.08 13.99 10.70
N ASN A 528 -0.30 13.78 11.96
CA ASN A 528 0.29 14.48 13.10
C ASN A 528 1.78 14.13 13.31
N ALA A 529 2.21 12.94 12.92
CA ALA A 529 3.62 12.55 12.89
C ALA A 529 4.37 13.07 11.65
N GLY A 530 3.73 13.85 10.78
CA GLY A 530 4.35 14.46 9.60
C GLY A 530 4.24 13.64 8.32
N ALA A 531 3.44 12.56 8.30
CA ALA A 531 3.22 11.79 7.10
C ALA A 531 2.31 12.52 6.12
N SER A 532 2.79 12.76 4.89
CA SER A 532 1.99 13.35 3.82
C SER A 532 1.06 12.35 3.12
N CYS A 533 1.26 11.06 3.35
CA CYS A 533 0.31 10.01 3.00
C CYS A 533 0.35 8.87 4.01
N ALA A 534 -0.74 8.11 4.10
CA ALA A 534 -0.77 6.86 4.84
C ALA A 534 -1.72 5.88 4.15
N TRP A 535 -1.43 4.60 4.25
CA TRP A 535 -2.13 3.57 3.51
C TRP A 535 -3.49 3.23 4.12
N VAL A 536 -4.46 3.04 3.24
CA VAL A 536 -5.82 2.61 3.57
C VAL A 536 -6.21 1.39 2.74
N PRO A 537 -7.07 0.49 3.29
CA PRO A 537 -7.38 -0.80 2.66
C PRO A 537 -8.53 -0.73 1.64
N SER A 538 -9.23 0.40 1.53
CA SER A 538 -10.44 0.49 0.71
C SER A 538 -10.75 1.94 0.29
N PRO A 539 -11.56 2.15 -0.76
CA PRO A 539 -12.08 3.47 -1.11
C PRO A 539 -12.80 4.18 0.04
N THR A 540 -13.60 3.44 0.82
CA THR A 540 -14.27 3.97 2.02
C THR A 540 -13.26 4.43 3.06
N GLY A 541 -12.24 3.62 3.32
CA GLY A 541 -11.12 4.01 4.20
C GLY A 541 -10.44 5.30 3.73
N ALA A 542 -10.28 5.48 2.40
CA ALA A 542 -9.73 6.71 1.84
C ALA A 542 -10.60 7.93 2.12
N VAL A 543 -11.93 7.83 1.93
CA VAL A 543 -12.88 8.93 2.22
C VAL A 543 -12.79 9.36 3.69
N LEU A 544 -12.87 8.41 4.59
CA LEU A 544 -12.85 8.69 6.03
C LEU A 544 -11.47 9.21 6.49
N HIS A 545 -10.39 8.64 5.95
CA HIS A 545 -9.05 9.10 6.29
C HIS A 545 -8.74 10.50 5.73
N ALA A 546 -9.35 10.91 4.62
CA ALA A 546 -9.23 12.26 4.07
C ALA A 546 -9.65 13.34 5.07
N MET A 547 -10.62 13.03 5.96
CA MET A 547 -11.03 13.96 7.02
C MET A 547 -9.84 14.38 7.90
N HIS A 548 -8.92 13.48 8.21
CA HIS A 548 -7.72 13.79 9.01
C HIS A 548 -6.80 14.80 8.33
N TYR A 549 -6.72 14.79 6.99
CA TYR A 549 -5.91 15.75 6.23
C TYR A 549 -6.57 17.12 6.09
N HIS A 550 -7.88 17.23 6.31
CA HIS A 550 -8.56 18.51 6.52
C HIS A 550 -8.31 19.07 7.92
N GLN A 551 -8.25 18.19 8.93
CA GLN A 551 -8.02 18.56 10.33
C GLN A 551 -6.56 18.90 10.64
N VAL A 552 -5.60 18.24 9.94
CA VAL A 552 -4.16 18.40 10.16
C VAL A 552 -3.50 19.03 8.93
N ASN A 553 -2.96 20.22 9.09
CA ASN A 553 -2.08 20.80 8.06
C ASN A 553 -0.70 20.17 8.15
N VAL A 554 -0.47 19.12 7.32
CA VAL A 554 0.76 18.34 7.35
C VAL A 554 2.00 19.17 7.06
N LYS A 555 1.93 20.12 6.12
CA LYS A 555 3.06 21.01 5.81
C LYS A 555 3.48 21.85 7.02
N ALA A 556 2.51 22.42 7.71
CA ALA A 556 2.77 23.18 8.94
C ALA A 556 3.35 22.26 10.04
N ARG A 557 2.80 21.04 10.18
CA ARG A 557 3.31 20.06 11.14
C ARG A 557 4.73 19.63 10.81
N GLN A 558 5.06 19.37 9.55
CA GLN A 558 6.42 19.05 9.11
C GLN A 558 7.41 20.19 9.43
N ASN A 559 6.99 21.45 9.29
CA ASN A 559 7.83 22.59 9.65
C ASN A 559 8.14 22.63 11.16
N GLN A 560 7.19 22.24 12.02
CA GLN A 560 7.43 22.09 13.46
C GLN A 560 8.41 20.94 13.73
N LEU A 561 8.18 19.78 13.11
CA LEU A 561 9.01 18.57 13.27
C LEU A 561 10.49 18.78 12.88
N LYS A 562 10.79 19.69 11.96
CA LYS A 562 12.18 20.04 11.62
C LYS A 562 13.00 20.59 12.79
N ALA A 563 12.32 21.16 13.78
CA ALA A 563 12.95 21.71 14.98
C ALA A 563 12.94 20.72 16.16
N GLU A 564 12.23 19.62 16.05
CA GLU A 564 12.16 18.57 17.08
C GLU A 564 13.38 17.65 17.03
N GLU A 565 13.77 17.11 18.17
CA GLU A 565 14.88 16.14 18.26
C GLU A 565 14.42 14.77 17.71
N MET A 566 15.28 14.20 16.86
CA MET A 566 15.09 12.86 16.33
C MET A 566 15.43 11.81 17.39
N LEU A 567 14.61 10.77 17.51
CA LEU A 567 14.88 9.64 18.40
C LEU A 567 16.21 8.95 18.06
N SER A 568 16.81 8.31 19.06
CA SER A 568 18.17 7.81 18.94
C SER A 568 18.30 6.61 18.01
N LEU A 569 19.48 6.44 17.41
CA LEU A 569 19.84 5.21 16.70
C LEU A 569 19.91 4.01 17.66
N ASP A 570 20.26 4.24 18.91
CA ASP A 570 20.33 3.20 19.94
C ASP A 570 18.95 2.60 20.26
N ASP A 571 17.91 3.44 20.31
CA ASP A 571 16.54 2.94 20.41
C ASP A 571 16.14 2.11 19.19
N LEU A 572 16.48 2.55 17.98
CA LEU A 572 16.23 1.81 16.73
C LEU A 572 16.95 0.45 16.70
N LEU A 573 18.12 0.36 17.28
CA LEU A 573 18.94 -0.87 17.35
C LEU A 573 18.57 -1.79 18.53
N THR A 574 17.64 -1.39 19.40
CA THR A 574 17.20 -2.17 20.55
C THR A 574 16.14 -3.19 20.13
N PRO A 575 16.46 -4.50 20.05
CA PRO A 575 15.51 -5.48 19.57
C PRO A 575 14.34 -5.71 20.56
N PRO A 576 13.19 -6.25 20.09
CA PRO A 576 12.00 -6.46 20.90
C PRO A 576 12.10 -7.74 21.76
N PHE A 577 13.17 -7.89 22.50
CA PHE A 577 13.35 -9.05 23.38
C PHE A 577 12.38 -9.04 24.54
N ALA A 578 11.86 -10.22 24.88
CA ALA A 578 11.07 -10.40 26.07
C ALA A 578 11.95 -10.20 27.30
N PRO A 579 11.57 -9.33 28.26
CA PRO A 579 12.32 -9.12 29.49
C PRO A 579 12.32 -10.36 30.38
N ASP A 580 11.26 -11.14 30.30
CA ASP A 580 11.09 -12.49 30.88
C ASP A 580 10.13 -13.30 30.00
N THR A 581 10.01 -14.58 30.28
CA THR A 581 9.13 -15.51 29.57
C THR A 581 8.07 -16.11 30.47
N ASN A 582 7.67 -15.40 31.52
CA ASN A 582 6.72 -15.84 32.53
C ASN A 582 5.26 -15.81 32.05
N TRP A 583 5.03 -16.01 30.78
CA TRP A 583 3.69 -16.13 30.22
C TRP A 583 2.99 -17.41 30.70
N SER A 584 1.71 -17.30 30.97
CA SER A 584 0.90 -18.47 31.32
C SER A 584 0.73 -19.38 30.09
N ALA A 585 0.41 -20.65 30.35
CA ALA A 585 0.12 -21.58 29.25
C ALA A 585 -1.06 -21.10 28.35
N GLU A 586 -2.03 -20.39 28.93
CA GLU A 586 -3.14 -19.79 28.19
C GLU A 586 -2.65 -18.66 27.27
N GLU A 587 -1.81 -17.76 27.74
CA GLU A 587 -1.23 -16.68 26.93
C GLU A 587 -0.40 -17.22 25.77
N ILE A 588 0.42 -18.23 26.02
CA ILE A 588 1.24 -18.91 24.99
C ILE A 588 0.31 -19.56 23.95
N ASN A 589 -0.72 -20.28 24.39
CA ASN A 589 -1.65 -20.96 23.48
C ASN A 589 -2.44 -19.96 22.63
N ASN A 590 -2.95 -18.87 23.22
CA ASN A 590 -3.68 -17.83 22.50
C ASN A 590 -2.81 -17.15 21.43
N GLU A 591 -1.55 -16.88 21.75
CA GLU A 591 -0.60 -16.30 20.79
C GLU A 591 -0.33 -17.25 19.63
N LEU A 592 -0.14 -18.54 19.94
CA LEU A 592 0.10 -19.59 18.94
C LEU A 592 -1.14 -19.81 18.05
N GLU A 593 -2.33 -19.89 18.62
CA GLU A 593 -3.59 -20.00 17.88
C GLU A 593 -3.80 -18.84 16.93
N ASN A 594 -3.61 -17.61 17.40
CA ASN A 594 -3.79 -16.41 16.60
C ASN A 594 -2.82 -16.35 15.40
N ASN A 595 -1.55 -16.66 15.62
CA ASN A 595 -0.57 -16.73 14.55
C ASN A 595 -0.88 -17.86 13.56
N CYS A 596 -1.17 -19.07 14.03
CA CYS A 596 -1.46 -20.23 13.17
C CYS A 596 -2.74 -20.02 12.34
N GLN A 597 -3.79 -19.43 12.91
CA GLN A 597 -5.03 -19.13 12.20
C GLN A 597 -4.77 -18.11 11.08
N GLY A 598 -4.06 -17.03 11.35
CA GLY A 598 -3.69 -16.02 10.36
C GLY A 598 -2.85 -16.63 9.22
N ILE A 599 -1.85 -17.43 9.56
CA ILE A 599 -0.99 -18.13 8.58
C ILE A 599 -1.83 -19.02 7.67
N LEU A 600 -2.63 -19.93 8.26
CA LEU A 600 -3.44 -20.89 7.50
C LEU A 600 -4.50 -20.21 6.63
N GLY A 601 -5.23 -19.25 7.21
CA GLY A 601 -6.31 -18.53 6.50
C GLY A 601 -5.80 -17.75 5.30
N TYR A 602 -4.59 -17.22 5.38
CA TYR A 602 -3.93 -16.52 4.26
C TYR A 602 -3.33 -17.50 3.24
N VAL A 603 -2.51 -18.48 3.70
CA VAL A 603 -1.77 -19.39 2.83
C VAL A 603 -2.69 -20.25 1.98
N VAL A 604 -3.81 -20.76 2.52
CA VAL A 604 -4.73 -21.60 1.75
C VAL A 604 -5.32 -20.86 0.54
N ARG A 605 -5.70 -19.60 0.70
CA ARG A 605 -6.21 -18.78 -0.39
C ARG A 605 -5.12 -18.40 -1.38
N TRP A 606 -3.93 -18.11 -0.87
CA TRP A 606 -2.77 -17.78 -1.70
C TRP A 606 -2.37 -18.94 -2.61
N VAL A 607 -2.18 -20.13 -2.03
CA VAL A 607 -1.73 -21.32 -2.76
C VAL A 607 -2.82 -21.85 -3.67
N ASP A 608 -4.02 -22.08 -3.15
CA ASP A 608 -5.08 -22.76 -3.89
C ASP A 608 -5.79 -21.85 -4.90
N LEU A 609 -6.02 -20.59 -4.56
CA LEU A 609 -6.85 -19.68 -5.35
C LEU A 609 -6.07 -18.54 -6.04
N GLY A 610 -4.79 -18.36 -5.72
CA GLY A 610 -3.99 -17.24 -6.25
C GLY A 610 -4.46 -15.89 -5.73
N VAL A 611 -4.97 -15.83 -4.50
CA VAL A 611 -5.43 -14.61 -3.83
C VAL A 611 -4.34 -14.12 -2.89
N GLY A 612 -3.71 -13.01 -3.25
CA GLY A 612 -2.56 -12.45 -2.52
C GLY A 612 -2.93 -11.48 -1.39
N CYS A 613 -4.18 -11.02 -1.32
CA CYS A 613 -4.68 -10.14 -0.26
C CYS A 613 -6.08 -10.61 0.15
N SER A 614 -6.27 -10.92 1.43
CA SER A 614 -7.51 -11.49 1.94
C SER A 614 -7.90 -10.87 3.27
N LYS A 615 -9.21 -10.75 3.52
CA LYS A 615 -9.73 -10.51 4.85
C LYS A 615 -9.82 -11.84 5.59
N VAL A 616 -8.95 -12.05 6.58
CA VAL A 616 -8.84 -13.27 7.38
C VAL A 616 -9.35 -12.98 8.79
N PRO A 617 -10.34 -13.71 9.31
CA PRO A 617 -10.77 -13.56 10.70
C PRO A 617 -9.67 -14.02 11.67
N ASP A 618 -9.44 -13.24 12.72
CA ASP A 618 -8.63 -13.67 13.86
C ASP A 618 -9.42 -14.59 14.81
N ILE A 619 -8.79 -15.01 15.91
CA ILE A 619 -9.43 -15.87 16.93
C ILE A 619 -10.67 -15.23 17.60
N ASN A 620 -10.83 -13.91 17.48
CA ASN A 620 -11.98 -13.14 17.98
C ASN A 620 -13.01 -12.81 16.86
N ASN A 621 -12.86 -13.40 15.69
CA ASN A 621 -13.66 -13.13 14.47
C ASN A 621 -13.54 -11.68 13.96
N VAL A 622 -12.49 -10.96 14.29
CA VAL A 622 -12.19 -9.66 13.70
C VAL A 622 -11.50 -9.87 12.35
N GLY A 623 -12.08 -9.35 11.28
CA GLY A 623 -11.49 -9.43 9.95
C GLY A 623 -10.25 -8.54 9.85
N LEU A 624 -9.10 -9.16 9.57
CA LEU A 624 -7.83 -8.47 9.32
C LEU A 624 -7.49 -8.56 7.84
N MET A 625 -7.01 -7.45 7.27
CA MET A 625 -6.51 -7.45 5.90
C MET A 625 -5.08 -8.01 5.91
N GLU A 626 -4.94 -9.24 5.42
CA GLU A 626 -3.69 -9.99 5.42
C GLU A 626 -3.04 -9.97 4.02
N ASP A 627 -1.73 -9.78 3.99
CA ASP A 627 -0.86 -9.93 2.83
C ASP A 627 0.42 -10.69 3.20
N ARG A 628 1.42 -10.78 2.30
CA ARG A 628 2.66 -11.51 2.61
C ARG A 628 3.47 -10.87 3.75
N ALA A 629 3.35 -9.57 3.97
CA ALA A 629 4.07 -8.89 5.06
C ALA A 629 3.56 -9.36 6.43
N THR A 630 2.24 -9.51 6.59
CA THR A 630 1.65 -10.03 7.83
C THR A 630 1.98 -11.51 8.03
N LEU A 631 2.00 -12.29 6.95
CA LEU A 631 2.43 -13.69 6.99
C LEU A 631 3.90 -13.82 7.46
N ARG A 632 4.79 -12.93 6.98
CA ARG A 632 6.20 -12.90 7.42
C ARG A 632 6.31 -12.69 8.92
N ILE A 633 5.58 -11.74 9.50
CA ILE A 633 5.58 -11.51 10.95
C ILE A 633 5.15 -12.78 11.69
N SER A 634 3.98 -13.32 11.34
CA SER A 634 3.37 -14.43 12.08
C SER A 634 4.23 -15.67 12.02
N SER A 635 4.80 -16.02 10.86
CA SER A 635 5.67 -17.18 10.70
C SER A 635 7.01 -17.01 11.42
N GLN A 636 7.64 -15.85 11.34
CA GLN A 636 8.89 -15.57 12.04
C GLN A 636 8.71 -15.50 13.56
N HIS A 637 7.58 -15.01 14.03
CA HIS A 637 7.26 -14.99 15.47
C HIS A 637 7.19 -16.40 16.05
N VAL A 638 6.43 -17.31 15.42
CA VAL A 638 6.34 -18.70 15.88
C VAL A 638 7.68 -19.41 15.74
N ALA A 639 8.42 -19.18 14.64
CA ALA A 639 9.77 -19.73 14.45
C ALA A 639 10.74 -19.30 15.57
N ASN A 640 10.69 -18.02 15.98
CA ASN A 640 11.48 -17.52 17.11
C ASN A 640 11.11 -18.20 18.43
N TRP A 641 9.82 -18.35 18.72
CA TRP A 641 9.37 -19.02 19.94
C TRP A 641 9.72 -20.52 19.97
N LEU A 642 9.68 -21.19 18.81
CA LEU A 642 10.20 -22.56 18.66
C LEU A 642 11.71 -22.61 18.91
N ARG A 643 12.48 -21.68 18.31
CA ARG A 643 13.93 -21.62 18.44
C ARG A 643 14.38 -21.48 19.89
N HIS A 644 13.62 -20.76 20.69
CA HIS A 644 13.93 -20.48 22.10
C HIS A 644 13.16 -21.36 23.09
N GLY A 645 12.43 -22.39 22.62
CA GLY A 645 11.77 -23.37 23.49
C GLY A 645 10.57 -22.82 24.27
N ILE A 646 9.97 -21.71 23.84
CA ILE A 646 8.72 -21.18 24.41
C ILE A 646 7.56 -22.12 24.05
N VAL A 647 7.58 -22.64 22.83
CA VAL A 647 6.66 -23.68 22.33
C VAL A 647 7.44 -24.87 21.81
N THR A 648 6.84 -26.07 21.82
CA THR A 648 7.43 -27.25 21.23
C THR A 648 6.89 -27.49 19.83
N ARG A 649 7.58 -28.33 19.07
CA ARG A 649 7.15 -28.74 17.72
C ARG A 649 5.77 -29.39 17.77
N GLU A 650 5.56 -30.29 18.73
CA GLU A 650 4.31 -31.02 18.90
C GLU A 650 3.14 -30.08 19.22
N GLN A 651 3.35 -29.07 20.07
CA GLN A 651 2.35 -28.03 20.35
C GLN A 651 1.96 -27.27 19.09
N VAL A 652 2.95 -26.85 18.30
CA VAL A 652 2.69 -26.11 17.03
C VAL A 652 1.93 -26.99 16.03
N GLU A 653 2.31 -28.27 15.86
CA GLU A 653 1.64 -29.21 14.97
C GLU A 653 0.18 -29.45 15.40
N GLU A 654 -0.08 -29.60 16.68
CA GLU A 654 -1.42 -29.77 17.23
C GLU A 654 -2.28 -28.52 16.95
N VAL A 655 -1.75 -27.32 17.24
CA VAL A 655 -2.46 -26.06 17.01
C VAL A 655 -2.71 -25.83 15.54
N LEU A 656 -1.74 -26.07 14.65
CA LEU A 656 -1.93 -25.97 13.20
C LEU A 656 -3.09 -26.84 12.72
N LYS A 657 -3.17 -28.10 13.13
CA LYS A 657 -4.26 -29.02 12.74
C LYS A 657 -5.60 -28.57 13.28
N ARG A 658 -5.63 -28.04 14.52
CA ARG A 658 -6.87 -27.52 15.13
C ARG A 658 -7.34 -26.24 14.41
N MET A 659 -6.45 -25.30 14.14
CA MET A 659 -6.78 -24.06 13.45
C MET A 659 -7.17 -24.29 11.98
N ALA A 660 -6.58 -25.27 11.31
CA ALA A 660 -6.98 -25.63 9.95
C ALA A 660 -8.44 -26.03 9.84
N LYS A 661 -8.98 -26.74 10.82
CA LYS A 661 -10.41 -27.08 10.87
C LYS A 661 -11.28 -25.83 11.02
N ILE A 662 -10.87 -24.86 11.84
CA ILE A 662 -11.57 -23.59 12.01
C ILE A 662 -11.55 -22.78 10.71
N VAL A 663 -10.40 -22.71 10.04
CA VAL A 663 -10.28 -22.04 8.74
C VAL A 663 -11.16 -22.73 7.68
N ASP A 664 -11.22 -24.06 7.66
CA ASP A 664 -12.11 -24.81 6.77
C ASP A 664 -13.59 -24.46 7.03
N GLU A 665 -14.02 -24.37 8.28
CA GLU A 665 -15.37 -23.95 8.67
C GLU A 665 -15.67 -22.51 8.24
N GLN A 666 -14.73 -21.59 8.42
CA GLN A 666 -14.86 -20.19 8.02
C GLN A 666 -15.02 -20.01 6.50
N ASN A 667 -14.48 -20.93 5.71
CA ASN A 667 -14.53 -20.90 4.24
C ASN A 667 -15.55 -21.87 3.63
N ALA A 668 -16.34 -22.56 4.43
CA ALA A 668 -17.27 -23.60 3.97
C ALA A 668 -18.31 -23.13 2.95
N ASN A 669 -18.61 -21.83 2.90
CA ASN A 669 -19.55 -21.23 1.95
C ASN A 669 -18.92 -20.84 0.61
N ASP A 670 -17.60 -20.95 0.45
CA ASP A 670 -16.91 -20.66 -0.79
C ASP A 670 -16.83 -21.95 -1.65
N PRO A 671 -17.50 -22.01 -2.81
CA PRO A 671 -17.54 -23.21 -3.64
C PRO A 671 -16.18 -23.58 -4.25
N LEU A 672 -15.21 -22.66 -4.26
CA LEU A 672 -13.86 -22.88 -4.77
C LEU A 672 -12.89 -23.38 -3.68
N TYR A 673 -13.31 -23.29 -2.42
CA TYR A 673 -12.45 -23.67 -1.29
C TYR A 673 -12.31 -25.20 -1.15
N LYS A 674 -11.09 -25.65 -0.91
CA LYS A 674 -10.78 -27.06 -0.64
C LYS A 674 -10.32 -27.22 0.82
N PRO A 675 -11.03 -28.06 1.62
CA PRO A 675 -10.67 -28.26 3.03
C PRO A 675 -9.27 -28.83 3.22
N MET A 676 -8.47 -28.22 4.08
CA MET A 676 -7.13 -28.70 4.47
C MET A 676 -7.22 -29.94 5.37
N ALA A 677 -8.19 -29.99 6.26
CA ALA A 677 -8.34 -31.06 7.24
C ALA A 677 -8.77 -32.41 6.64
N ALA A 678 -9.12 -32.45 5.36
CA ALA A 678 -9.43 -33.71 4.65
C ALA A 678 -8.21 -34.62 4.58
N ASN A 679 -7.00 -34.06 4.36
CA ASN A 679 -5.74 -34.81 4.40
C ASN A 679 -4.54 -33.83 4.58
N PHE A 680 -4.07 -33.69 5.78
CA PHE A 680 -2.94 -32.81 6.10
C PHE A 680 -1.63 -33.18 5.41
N GLU A 681 -1.38 -34.48 5.16
CA GLU A 681 -0.12 -34.94 4.59
C GLU A 681 0.00 -34.64 3.10
N THR A 682 -1.09 -34.56 2.38
CA THR A 682 -1.11 -34.30 0.94
C THR A 682 -1.59 -32.91 0.54
N ASN A 683 -2.16 -32.15 1.49
CA ASN A 683 -2.62 -30.81 1.22
C ASN A 683 -1.45 -29.82 1.09
N ILE A 684 -1.21 -29.31 -0.12
CA ILE A 684 -0.06 -28.45 -0.45
C ILE A 684 -0.09 -27.15 0.36
N ALA A 685 -1.26 -26.53 0.53
CA ALA A 685 -1.37 -25.28 1.29
C ALA A 685 -1.04 -25.50 2.77
N PHE A 686 -1.55 -26.57 3.39
CA PHE A 686 -1.24 -26.91 4.79
C PHE A 686 0.26 -27.21 4.97
N GLN A 687 0.88 -27.92 4.04
CA GLN A 687 2.32 -28.19 4.10
C GLN A 687 3.13 -26.90 3.95
N ALA A 688 2.74 -25.99 3.04
CA ALA A 688 3.38 -24.69 2.90
C ALA A 688 3.27 -23.84 4.18
N ALA A 689 2.10 -23.80 4.81
CA ALA A 689 1.90 -23.12 6.09
C ALA A 689 2.78 -23.71 7.21
N SER A 690 2.90 -25.02 7.27
CA SER A 690 3.78 -25.73 8.21
C SER A 690 5.25 -25.40 7.96
N ASP A 691 5.69 -25.46 6.72
CA ASP A 691 7.07 -25.18 6.32
C ASP A 691 7.48 -23.73 6.61
N LEU A 692 6.58 -22.75 6.45
CA LEU A 692 6.84 -21.35 6.82
C LEU A 692 7.21 -21.18 8.30
N ILE A 693 6.69 -22.01 9.17
CA ILE A 693 7.02 -22.02 10.59
C ILE A 693 8.28 -22.85 10.86
N PHE A 694 8.25 -24.14 10.49
CA PHE A 694 9.31 -25.08 10.88
C PHE A 694 10.63 -24.90 10.13
N LYS A 695 10.60 -24.27 8.95
CA LYS A 695 11.76 -23.84 8.18
C LYS A 695 11.95 -22.31 8.18
N GLY A 696 11.25 -21.60 9.09
CA GLY A 696 11.25 -20.13 9.12
C GLY A 696 12.63 -19.54 9.39
N CYS A 697 13.44 -20.16 10.23
CA CYS A 697 14.82 -19.74 10.49
C CYS A 697 15.76 -19.90 9.28
N GLU A 698 15.41 -20.80 8.35
CA GLU A 698 16.21 -21.10 7.13
C GLU A 698 15.85 -20.20 5.96
N GLN A 699 14.72 -19.49 6.04
CA GLN A 699 14.27 -18.62 4.94
C GLN A 699 15.14 -17.37 4.84
N PRO A 700 15.56 -16.98 3.62
CA PRO A 700 16.38 -15.78 3.43
C PRO A 700 15.62 -14.55 3.98
N SER A 701 16.23 -13.85 4.92
CA SER A 701 15.63 -12.71 5.62
C SER A 701 14.23 -12.94 6.22
N GLY A 702 13.86 -14.22 6.44
CA GLY A 702 12.54 -14.62 6.91
C GLY A 702 11.41 -14.43 5.90
N TYR A 703 11.71 -14.29 4.62
CA TYR A 703 10.72 -14.12 3.56
C TYR A 703 9.86 -15.36 3.33
N THR A 704 8.64 -15.16 2.87
CA THR A 704 7.65 -16.21 2.66
C THR A 704 7.56 -16.64 1.19
N GLU A 705 8.05 -15.82 0.28
CA GLU A 705 7.94 -16.00 -1.16
C GLU A 705 8.55 -17.32 -1.65
N PRO A 706 9.76 -17.75 -1.22
CA PRO A 706 10.35 -18.99 -1.73
C PRO A 706 9.43 -20.20 -1.52
N LEU A 707 8.83 -20.33 -0.33
CA LEU A 707 7.95 -21.45 -0.01
C LEU A 707 6.57 -21.32 -0.68
N LEU A 708 5.99 -20.11 -0.68
CA LEU A 708 4.69 -19.86 -1.30
C LEU A 708 4.73 -20.09 -2.83
N HIS A 709 5.72 -19.53 -3.51
CA HIS A 709 5.86 -19.69 -4.95
C HIS A 709 6.07 -21.15 -5.33
N ALA A 710 6.95 -21.86 -4.62
CA ALA A 710 7.17 -23.30 -4.85
C ALA A 710 5.88 -24.11 -4.65
N ALA A 711 5.12 -23.85 -3.60
CA ALA A 711 3.86 -24.54 -3.32
C ALA A 711 2.81 -24.30 -4.42
N ARG A 712 2.64 -23.03 -4.86
CA ARG A 712 1.68 -22.71 -5.91
C ARG A 712 2.09 -23.26 -7.27
N LEU A 713 3.37 -23.17 -7.64
CA LEU A 713 3.90 -23.80 -8.86
C LEU A 713 3.67 -25.33 -8.86
N LYS A 714 3.93 -25.98 -7.72
CA LYS A 714 3.61 -27.41 -7.53
C LYS A 714 2.13 -27.71 -7.74
N LEU A 715 1.23 -26.88 -7.18
CA LEU A 715 -0.21 -27.03 -7.37
C LEU A 715 -0.61 -26.88 -8.85
N LYS A 716 0.04 -25.98 -9.59
CA LYS A 716 -0.17 -25.75 -11.03
C LYS A 716 0.49 -26.80 -11.92
N GLY A 717 1.13 -27.81 -11.34
CA GLY A 717 1.75 -28.92 -12.08
C GLY A 717 3.16 -28.64 -12.63
N TYR A 718 3.83 -27.60 -12.14
CA TYR A 718 5.25 -27.42 -12.40
C TYR A 718 6.02 -28.45 -11.56
N THR A 719 6.64 -29.41 -12.23
CA THR A 719 7.62 -30.28 -11.60
C THR A 719 8.98 -29.62 -11.78
N GLY A 720 9.54 -29.13 -10.69
CA GLY A 720 10.94 -28.69 -10.70
C GLY A 720 11.82 -29.89 -11.03
N ASP A 721 12.56 -29.83 -12.10
CA ASP A 721 13.69 -30.72 -12.35
C ASP A 721 14.89 -30.28 -11.53
#